data_36b0dcf2bdd4cf0a9c4e49fac77d7922
#
_entry.id   36b0dcf2bdd4cf0a9c4e49fac77d7922
#
_cell.length_a   1.000
_cell.length_b   1.000
_cell.length_c   1.000
_cell.angle_alpha   90.00
_cell.angle_beta   90.00
_cell.angle_gamma   90.00
#
_symmetry.space_group_name_H-M   'P 1'
#
loop_
_entity.id
_entity.type
_entity.pdbx_description
1 polymer ?
#
loop_
_entity_poly.entity_id
_entity_poly.type
_entity_poly.pdbx_seq_one_letter_code
_entity_poly.pdbx_strand_id
1 'polypeptide(L)'
;MKKLHISRCQCRKPASSKQPNSPLPRRGRAGTGFARILRAAIRQRTAKSALAFLLLTALSAHAITLELALDGQIHGVPVDNLQLRAESDDYQHWRVSGQLPATRLAGSPLKNTVLDAQLRRDGDHLAIETLALRSQRGKTPLRLNADRILLQNLLRGELQLPPGAKLRLQAGKHTLQTTLSAANGSAHLAADLPLALVQTLLNTRGIQAGGTLRPDLTLRRDADGLRITGSVALDDLRYNSADSMQAAEHLHGSARLDLRQHGNRWQGELALHLTRGEILITPYYLKIDGAPLDLSARLDWQPGRLALRELTLDDGATRAEAALDWNLAQNRLIALELHNLRSDADHLYRRYLKPLLGDGLFGDAELRGSLYLRGNYRDGKIGDLAAVLNHIHISDRQGRYELHDLDGQVGNNGAPSRIHIASARWHKLPVGAVRAELRWDARGITLQQPLRIPLLDGGITISRLEPHGDHYKLSAHIDPISLTHLGDALDTVRFRGLISGTLPDIRLSRDGLQLRQPVNVAVFDGNVQIEQLHISRFFSDAPLAVFNLRLSRLDLQQLTNAFGIGEIEGRIEGSAEDIILTNWRPQHFRARLHTPAHNPGRRRISHEAVAYLSRVGDGGSNLMVNQFIRVLNRFPYDKLGFSAELESGVLTLDGIAPAPDGQNGYYLVKGSGLPHLDIIGHTRKIDWDELLNRLKSATESEGAQVESKLGR
;
A
#
# COMPACT_ATOMS: atom_id res chain seq x y z
N MET A 1 19.96 5.78 -34.72
CA MET A 1 20.89 6.52 -35.59
C MET A 1 21.29 7.80 -34.91
N LYS A 2 22.49 7.86 -34.32
CA LYS A 2 23.29 9.08 -34.12
C LYS A 2 24.73 8.63 -33.92
N LYS A 3 25.58 9.10 -34.83
CA LYS A 3 26.98 8.75 -35.01
C LYS A 3 27.82 9.28 -33.86
N LEU A 4 28.70 8.45 -33.29
CA LEU A 4 29.80 8.86 -32.45
C LEU A 4 30.99 9.30 -33.34
N HIS A 5 31.48 10.51 -33.12
CA HIS A 5 32.70 11.02 -33.68
C HIS A 5 33.89 10.64 -32.79
N ILE A 6 34.84 9.95 -33.36
CA ILE A 6 36.15 9.69 -32.74
C ILE A 6 37.10 10.76 -33.25
N SER A 7 37.62 11.60 -32.35
CA SER A 7 38.69 12.56 -32.63
C SER A 7 40.07 11.90 -32.42
N ARG A 8 40.84 11.86 -33.49
CA ARG A 8 42.28 11.50 -33.46
C ARG A 8 43.05 12.63 -32.81
N CYS A 9 43.86 12.27 -31.82
CA CYS A 9 44.88 13.16 -31.29
C CYS A 9 46.19 12.94 -32.06
N GLN A 10 46.68 13.97 -32.73
CA GLN A 10 47.95 13.96 -33.44
C GLN A 10 49.10 14.29 -32.47
N CYS A 11 50.13 13.47 -32.46
CA CYS A 11 51.42 13.75 -31.82
C CYS A 11 52.23 14.70 -32.73
N ARG A 12 52.61 15.86 -32.22
CA ARG A 12 53.66 16.71 -32.82
C ARG A 12 55.02 16.33 -32.30
N LYS A 13 55.95 16.07 -33.25
CA LYS A 13 57.42 15.97 -33.01
C LYS A 13 57.99 17.39 -32.91
N PRO A 14 58.97 17.63 -32.02
CA PRO A 14 59.90 18.76 -32.23
C PRO A 14 61.20 18.32 -32.87
N ALA A 15 61.74 19.27 -33.64
CA ALA A 15 62.85 19.15 -34.55
C ALA A 15 64.25 19.18 -33.88
N SER A 16 65.18 18.69 -34.64
CA SER A 16 66.61 18.57 -34.40
C SER A 16 67.34 19.89 -34.23
N SER A 17 68.44 19.92 -33.43
CA SER A 17 69.67 20.63 -33.78
C SER A 17 70.91 20.15 -33.00
N LYS A 18 71.89 19.66 -33.78
CA LYS A 18 73.35 19.82 -33.76
C LYS A 18 74.16 19.46 -32.53
N GLN A 19 75.05 18.46 -32.81
CA GLN A 19 76.38 18.24 -32.16
C GLN A 19 77.30 19.44 -32.39
N PRO A 20 78.50 19.57 -31.61
CA PRO A 20 79.61 18.63 -31.74
C PRO A 20 80.52 18.47 -30.48
N ASN A 21 81.37 17.42 -30.63
CA ASN A 21 82.79 17.22 -30.14
C ASN A 21 83.11 16.77 -28.71
N SER A 22 83.75 15.64 -28.73
CA SER A 22 84.49 14.94 -27.66
C SER A 22 85.80 15.73 -27.19
N PRO A 23 86.42 15.37 -26.05
CA PRO A 23 87.15 14.13 -25.91
C PRO A 23 87.18 13.44 -24.48
N LEU A 24 87.50 12.17 -24.48
CA LEU A 24 87.92 11.29 -23.35
C LEU A 24 89.15 11.85 -22.58
N PRO A 25 89.64 11.35 -21.40
CA PRO A 25 89.32 10.10 -20.69
C PRO A 25 89.30 10.16 -19.11
N ARG A 26 88.97 9.08 -18.46
CA ARG A 26 89.59 8.39 -17.29
C ARG A 26 88.61 7.88 -16.20
N ARG A 27 88.71 6.56 -16.12
CA ARG A 27 88.73 5.66 -14.93
C ARG A 27 87.84 6.08 -13.69
N GLY A 28 86.90 5.22 -13.35
CA GLY A 28 86.71 4.83 -12.00
C GLY A 28 85.26 4.66 -11.54
N ARG A 29 84.93 3.46 -11.26
CA ARG A 29 83.85 2.86 -10.49
C ARG A 29 82.77 2.17 -11.30
N ALA A 30 82.88 0.88 -11.37
CA ALA A 30 81.85 -0.07 -11.69
C ALA A 30 80.77 0.04 -10.64
N GLY A 31 79.58 0.46 -11.04
CA GLY A 31 78.43 0.54 -10.12
C GLY A 31 77.18 1.18 -10.69
N THR A 32 77.27 1.96 -11.76
CA THR A 32 76.08 2.74 -12.26
C THR A 32 75.56 2.30 -13.63
N GLY A 33 76.15 1.22 -14.20
CA GLY A 33 75.67 0.73 -15.52
C GLY A 33 74.41 -0.12 -15.48
N PHE A 34 74.22 -0.84 -14.42
CA PHE A 34 73.07 -1.78 -14.30
C PHE A 34 71.72 -1.11 -14.15
N ALA A 35 71.69 0.02 -13.46
CA ALA A 35 70.43 0.74 -13.23
C ALA A 35 69.84 1.43 -14.49
N ARG A 36 70.63 1.70 -15.52
CA ARG A 36 70.20 2.30 -16.79
C ARG A 36 69.62 1.27 -17.78
N ILE A 37 70.10 0.05 -17.77
CA ILE A 37 69.61 -1.02 -18.66
C ILE A 37 68.23 -1.51 -18.16
N LEU A 38 68.00 -1.53 -16.87
CA LEU A 38 66.75 -1.96 -16.28
C LEU A 38 65.57 -0.98 -16.56
N ARG A 39 65.87 0.31 -16.67
CA ARG A 39 64.81 1.32 -17.00
C ARG A 39 64.28 1.22 -18.44
N ALA A 40 65.04 0.63 -19.35
CA ALA A 40 64.62 0.46 -20.74
C ALA A 40 63.78 -0.80 -20.99
N ALA A 41 63.95 -1.86 -20.18
CA ALA A 41 63.28 -3.17 -20.34
C ALA A 41 61.87 -3.21 -19.74
N ILE A 42 61.53 -2.30 -18.82
CA ILE A 42 60.27 -2.33 -18.07
C ILE A 42 59.11 -1.62 -18.83
N ARG A 43 59.41 -0.90 -19.92
CA ARG A 43 58.38 -0.15 -20.69
C ARG A 43 57.40 -1.00 -21.52
N GLN A 44 57.57 -2.31 -21.66
CA GLN A 44 56.78 -3.13 -22.58
C GLN A 44 56.19 -4.45 -22.04
N ARG A 45 56.33 -4.83 -20.77
CA ARG A 45 55.68 -6.03 -20.22
C ARG A 45 55.10 -5.77 -18.83
N THR A 46 53.90 -6.29 -18.59
CA THR A 46 53.07 -6.14 -17.37
C THR A 46 53.90 -6.21 -16.08
N ALA A 47 53.63 -5.31 -15.13
CA ALA A 47 54.28 -5.14 -13.81
C ALA A 47 54.50 -6.46 -13.00
N LYS A 48 53.75 -7.50 -13.32
CA LYS A 48 53.83 -8.84 -12.71
C LYS A 48 55.16 -9.55 -12.99
N SER A 49 55.74 -9.39 -14.16
CA SER A 49 56.97 -10.08 -14.55
C SER A 49 58.24 -9.39 -14.04
N ALA A 50 58.18 -8.08 -13.81
CA ALA A 50 59.35 -7.31 -13.39
C ALA A 50 59.70 -7.51 -11.91
N LEU A 51 58.69 -7.63 -11.02
CA LEU A 51 58.95 -7.88 -9.59
C LEU A 51 59.49 -9.29 -9.35
N ALA A 52 59.01 -10.28 -10.10
CA ALA A 52 59.45 -11.66 -10.02
C ALA A 52 60.87 -11.85 -10.53
N PHE A 53 61.26 -11.14 -11.60
CA PHE A 53 62.61 -11.26 -12.19
C PHE A 53 63.68 -10.60 -11.33
N LEU A 54 63.37 -9.51 -10.61
CA LEU A 54 64.28 -8.81 -9.72
C LEU A 54 64.61 -9.59 -8.45
N LEU A 55 63.68 -10.38 -7.93
CA LEU A 55 63.88 -11.23 -6.75
C LEU A 55 64.69 -12.50 -7.03
N LEU A 56 64.78 -12.92 -8.28
CA LEU A 56 65.50 -14.16 -8.69
C LEU A 56 66.98 -13.98 -9.10
N THR A 57 67.45 -12.73 -9.38
CA THR A 57 68.73 -12.48 -9.97
C THR A 57 69.83 -11.93 -9.04
N ALA A 58 69.54 -11.68 -7.78
CA ALA A 58 70.50 -11.12 -6.84
C ALA A 58 71.29 -12.23 -6.10
N LEU A 59 72.40 -12.64 -6.63
CA LEU A 59 73.41 -13.54 -6.02
C LEU A 59 74.59 -12.72 -5.51
N SER A 60 74.80 -12.76 -4.18
CA SER A 60 76.04 -12.35 -3.45
C SER A 60 76.19 -10.93 -2.93
N ALA A 61 75.35 -10.52 -1.97
CA ALA A 61 75.59 -9.41 -1.04
C ALA A 61 74.86 -9.61 0.27
N HIS A 62 75.44 -9.21 1.42
CA HIS A 62 74.94 -9.51 2.76
C HIS A 62 73.67 -8.63 3.19
N ALA A 63 73.28 -7.73 2.40
CA ALA A 63 71.96 -6.98 2.53
C ALA A 63 71.61 -6.44 1.17
N ILE A 64 70.32 -6.63 0.74
CA ILE A 64 69.82 -6.14 -0.52
C ILE A 64 68.72 -5.18 -0.25
N THR A 65 68.76 -4.00 -0.87
CA THR A 65 67.67 -3.05 -0.98
C THR A 65 67.29 -2.86 -2.44
N LEU A 66 66.04 -3.13 -2.80
CA LEU A 66 65.49 -2.94 -4.12
C LEU A 66 64.47 -1.78 -4.08
N GLU A 67 64.63 -0.79 -4.94
CA GLU A 67 63.67 0.29 -5.09
C GLU A 67 63.05 0.22 -6.49
N LEU A 68 61.73 0.25 -6.55
CA LEU A 68 60.97 0.17 -7.78
C LEU A 68 59.91 1.25 -7.82
N ALA A 69 59.84 1.99 -8.90
CA ALA A 69 58.75 2.93 -9.19
C ALA A 69 57.93 2.37 -10.35
N LEU A 70 56.60 2.31 -10.16
CA LEU A 70 55.66 1.73 -11.11
C LEU A 70 54.56 2.71 -11.46
N ASP A 71 54.29 2.83 -12.76
CA ASP A 71 53.10 3.54 -13.31
C ASP A 71 52.33 2.58 -14.21
N GLY A 72 51.04 2.53 -14.08
CA GLY A 72 50.19 1.67 -14.91
C GLY A 72 48.92 1.18 -14.23
N GLN A 73 48.54 -0.05 -14.54
CA GLN A 73 47.37 -0.70 -13.92
C GLN A 73 47.76 -2.08 -13.37
N ILE A 74 47.37 -2.35 -12.13
CA ILE A 74 47.48 -3.68 -11.51
C ILE A 74 46.05 -4.20 -11.32
N HIS A 75 45.67 -5.27 -12.04
CA HIS A 75 44.31 -5.86 -12.02
C HIS A 75 43.16 -4.81 -12.24
N GLY A 76 43.37 -3.86 -13.15
CA GLY A 76 42.39 -2.82 -13.44
C GLY A 76 42.39 -1.64 -12.44
N VAL A 77 43.23 -1.68 -11.41
CA VAL A 77 43.40 -0.57 -10.47
C VAL A 77 44.53 0.32 -11.00
N PRO A 78 44.28 1.62 -11.25
CA PRO A 78 45.34 2.55 -11.67
C PRO A 78 46.31 2.78 -10.52
N VAL A 79 47.59 2.65 -10.83
CA VAL A 79 48.71 2.91 -9.92
C VAL A 79 49.63 3.94 -10.58
N ASP A 80 49.57 5.17 -10.09
CA ASP A 80 50.37 6.26 -10.58
C ASP A 80 51.42 6.61 -9.50
N ASN A 81 52.72 6.52 -9.87
CA ASN A 81 53.83 6.78 -8.98
C ASN A 81 53.85 5.89 -7.73
N LEU A 82 53.61 4.58 -7.89
CA LEU A 82 53.79 3.61 -6.82
C LEU A 82 55.30 3.41 -6.57
N GLN A 83 55.75 3.77 -5.38
CA GLN A 83 57.12 3.55 -4.94
C GLN A 83 57.17 2.33 -4.01
N LEU A 84 57.95 1.32 -4.36
CA LEU A 84 58.14 0.13 -3.56
C LEU A 84 59.62 0.03 -3.17
N ARG A 85 59.86 -0.33 -1.91
CA ARG A 85 61.17 -0.63 -1.37
C ARG A 85 61.12 -2.00 -0.70
N ALA A 86 61.98 -2.90 -1.13
CA ALA A 86 62.12 -4.23 -0.57
C ALA A 86 63.53 -4.42 -0.01
N GLU A 87 63.63 -4.90 1.21
CA GLU A 87 64.88 -5.09 1.97
C GLU A 87 64.94 -6.53 2.46
N SER A 88 66.11 -7.14 2.37
CA SER A 88 66.38 -8.47 2.92
C SER A 88 67.88 -8.59 3.32
N ASP A 89 68.12 -9.22 4.47
CA ASP A 89 69.44 -9.49 5.00
C ASP A 89 69.82 -10.93 4.75
N ASP A 90 68.93 -11.84 4.46
CA ASP A 90 69.18 -13.29 4.35
C ASP A 90 68.58 -13.94 3.09
N TYR A 91 68.05 -13.19 2.17
CA TYR A 91 67.32 -13.65 0.98
C TYR A 91 66.05 -14.53 1.25
N GLN A 92 65.87 -14.88 2.49
CA GLN A 92 64.71 -15.68 2.92
C GLN A 92 63.58 -14.81 3.40
N HIS A 93 63.89 -13.75 4.17
CA HIS A 93 62.94 -12.84 4.74
C HIS A 93 63.06 -11.46 4.08
N TRP A 94 61.94 -10.94 3.57
CA TRP A 94 61.88 -9.66 2.90
C TRP A 94 60.91 -8.73 3.62
N ARG A 95 61.31 -7.51 3.84
CA ARG A 95 60.42 -6.43 4.26
C ARG A 95 60.17 -5.56 3.06
N VAL A 96 58.88 -5.42 2.67
CA VAL A 96 58.45 -4.57 1.55
C VAL A 96 57.62 -3.43 2.07
N SER A 97 58.04 -2.21 1.80
CA SER A 97 57.27 -1.00 2.05
C SER A 97 56.90 -0.33 0.73
N GLY A 98 55.73 0.29 0.68
CA GLY A 98 55.26 0.96 -0.53
C GLY A 98 54.44 2.21 -0.23
N GLN A 99 54.56 3.18 -1.13
CA GLN A 99 53.75 4.39 -1.06
C GLN A 99 53.10 4.67 -2.41
N LEU A 100 51.77 4.94 -2.37
CA LEU A 100 50.98 5.29 -3.53
C LEU A 100 50.16 6.57 -3.18
N PRO A 101 50.53 7.73 -3.77
CA PRO A 101 49.92 9.00 -3.39
C PRO A 101 48.42 9.05 -3.65
N ALA A 102 47.97 8.51 -4.78
CA ALA A 102 46.54 8.46 -5.14
C ALA A 102 46.23 7.23 -5.99
N THR A 103 45.07 6.64 -5.75
CA THR A 103 44.52 5.56 -6.57
C THR A 103 43.00 5.55 -6.50
N ARG A 104 42.35 4.64 -7.23
CA ARG A 104 40.88 4.45 -7.15
C ARG A 104 40.59 2.99 -6.90
N LEU A 105 39.80 2.72 -5.89
CA LEU A 105 39.23 1.39 -5.62
C LEU A 105 37.71 1.44 -5.79
N ALA A 106 37.18 0.59 -6.66
CA ALA A 106 35.76 0.57 -7.00
C ALA A 106 35.21 1.99 -7.35
N GLY A 107 35.94 2.76 -8.16
CA GLY A 107 35.58 4.11 -8.56
C GLY A 107 35.81 5.22 -7.51
N SER A 108 36.14 4.86 -6.28
CA SER A 108 36.35 5.80 -5.19
C SER A 108 37.82 6.18 -5.02
N PRO A 109 38.15 7.48 -4.90
CA PRO A 109 39.53 7.92 -4.74
C PRO A 109 40.08 7.57 -3.36
N LEU A 110 41.25 6.94 -3.34
CA LEU A 110 42.07 6.69 -2.15
C LEU A 110 43.28 7.59 -2.20
N LYS A 111 43.73 8.11 -1.08
CA LYS A 111 44.89 8.97 -0.93
C LYS A 111 45.84 8.42 0.13
N ASN A 112 47.13 8.74 -0.02
CA ASN A 112 48.16 8.42 0.96
C ASN A 112 48.16 6.91 1.32
N THR A 113 48.15 6.05 0.30
CA THR A 113 48.17 4.61 0.52
C THR A 113 49.58 4.16 0.83
N VAL A 114 49.77 3.56 1.98
CA VAL A 114 51.03 3.00 2.45
C VAL A 114 50.84 1.50 2.59
N LEU A 115 51.78 0.76 2.04
CA LEU A 115 51.90 -0.70 2.09
C LEU A 115 53.10 -1.09 2.95
N ASP A 116 52.90 -1.99 3.90
CA ASP A 116 53.93 -2.67 4.65
C ASP A 116 53.69 -4.18 4.58
N ALA A 117 54.65 -4.97 4.16
CA ALA A 117 54.54 -6.42 4.06
C ALA A 117 55.79 -7.11 4.52
N GLN A 118 55.63 -8.23 5.22
CA GLN A 118 56.73 -9.17 5.51
C GLN A 118 56.50 -10.43 4.66
N LEU A 119 57.52 -10.79 3.93
CA LEU A 119 57.49 -11.91 2.99
C LEU A 119 58.58 -12.91 3.37
N ARG A 120 58.27 -14.18 3.27
CA ARG A 120 59.22 -15.27 3.42
C ARG A 120 59.30 -16.06 2.11
N ARG A 121 60.50 -16.32 1.67
CA ARG A 121 60.75 -17.18 0.52
C ARG A 121 60.74 -18.64 0.96
N ASP A 122 60.02 -19.48 0.27
CA ASP A 122 59.95 -20.91 0.50
C ASP A 122 60.12 -21.62 -0.86
N GLY A 123 61.37 -21.93 -1.23
CA GLY A 123 61.68 -22.39 -2.56
C GLY A 123 61.33 -21.41 -3.67
N ASP A 124 60.47 -21.85 -4.60
CA ASP A 124 59.95 -21.00 -5.67
C ASP A 124 58.67 -20.22 -5.27
N HIS A 125 58.25 -20.34 -4.02
CA HIS A 125 57.07 -19.66 -3.48
C HIS A 125 57.47 -18.48 -2.59
N LEU A 126 56.59 -17.48 -2.53
CA LEU A 126 56.70 -16.34 -1.64
C LEU A 126 55.49 -16.32 -0.70
N ALA A 127 55.73 -16.51 0.57
CA ALA A 127 54.73 -16.39 1.59
C ALA A 127 54.68 -14.94 2.11
N ILE A 128 53.55 -14.29 2.04
CA ILE A 128 53.32 -13.02 2.72
C ILE A 128 52.90 -13.39 4.15
N GLU A 129 53.78 -13.19 5.11
CA GLU A 129 53.50 -13.49 6.51
C GLU A 129 52.57 -12.44 7.12
N THR A 130 52.84 -11.18 6.81
CA THR A 130 52.00 -10.06 7.21
C THR A 130 51.87 -9.04 6.09
N LEU A 131 50.69 -8.51 5.90
CA LEU A 131 50.40 -7.42 4.98
C LEU A 131 49.57 -6.36 5.73
N ALA A 132 50.07 -5.14 5.78
CA ALA A 132 49.34 -4.00 6.29
C ALA A 132 49.23 -2.92 5.22
N LEU A 133 48.01 -2.52 4.91
CA LEU A 133 47.73 -1.45 3.97
C LEU A 133 46.95 -0.37 4.71
N ARG A 134 47.48 0.84 4.67
CA ARG A 134 46.84 2.04 5.26
C ARG A 134 46.52 3.02 4.14
N SER A 135 45.36 3.56 4.15
CA SER A 135 44.91 4.53 3.14
C SER A 135 43.92 5.50 3.75
N GLN A 136 43.56 6.54 3.01
CA GLN A 136 42.57 7.52 3.41
C GLN A 136 41.57 7.76 2.28
N ARG A 137 40.28 7.68 2.63
CA ARG A 137 39.19 8.01 1.75
C ARG A 137 38.45 9.24 2.29
N GLY A 138 38.66 10.39 1.66
CA GLY A 138 38.19 11.64 2.22
C GLY A 138 38.76 11.88 3.62
N LYS A 139 37.92 11.93 4.64
CA LYS A 139 38.31 12.02 6.07
C LYS A 139 38.35 10.67 6.79
N THR A 140 37.98 9.57 6.14
CA THR A 140 37.88 8.25 6.75
C THR A 140 39.19 7.48 6.56
N PRO A 141 39.87 7.08 7.64
CA PRO A 141 41.04 6.21 7.55
C PRO A 141 40.62 4.77 7.23
N LEU A 142 41.33 4.15 6.33
CA LEU A 142 41.20 2.73 5.96
C LEU A 142 42.44 1.97 6.36
N ARG A 143 42.28 0.79 6.98
CA ARG A 143 43.35 -0.11 7.34
C ARG A 143 42.96 -1.53 6.93
N LEU A 144 43.81 -2.19 6.15
CA LEU A 144 43.68 -3.58 5.79
C LEU A 144 44.87 -4.32 6.33
N ASN A 145 44.67 -5.34 7.15
CA ASN A 145 45.69 -6.26 7.59
C ASN A 145 45.33 -7.65 7.12
N ALA A 146 46.32 -8.37 6.61
CA ALA A 146 46.15 -9.75 6.21
C ALA A 146 47.39 -10.57 6.66
N ASP A 147 47.13 -11.80 7.07
CA ASP A 147 48.18 -12.74 7.50
C ASP A 147 48.09 -13.98 6.61
N ARG A 148 49.27 -14.58 6.34
CA ARG A 148 49.40 -15.87 5.67
C ARG A 148 48.85 -15.94 4.25
N ILE A 149 49.38 -15.13 3.34
CA ILE A 149 49.07 -15.19 1.91
C ILE A 149 50.22 -15.91 1.19
N LEU A 150 49.93 -16.99 0.48
CA LEU A 150 50.92 -17.68 -0.34
C LEU A 150 50.82 -17.21 -1.79
N LEU A 151 51.90 -16.70 -2.35
CA LEU A 151 52.05 -16.44 -3.76
C LEU A 151 52.71 -17.66 -4.42
N GLN A 152 51.90 -18.54 -4.98
CA GLN A 152 52.41 -19.63 -5.82
C GLN A 152 52.69 -19.11 -7.21
N ASN A 153 53.82 -19.45 -7.76
CA ASN A 153 54.21 -19.06 -9.10
C ASN A 153 54.29 -17.53 -9.30
N LEU A 154 55.33 -16.92 -8.80
CA LEU A 154 55.64 -15.50 -8.91
C LEU A 154 55.51 -14.96 -10.36
N LEU A 155 55.83 -15.77 -11.37
CA LEU A 155 55.75 -15.38 -12.79
C LEU A 155 54.34 -15.30 -13.32
N ARG A 156 53.38 -16.08 -12.77
CA ARG A 156 51.97 -16.08 -13.17
C ARG A 156 51.08 -15.28 -12.23
N GLY A 157 51.58 -14.91 -11.04
CA GLY A 157 50.85 -14.16 -10.03
C GLY A 157 49.62 -14.92 -9.48
N GLU A 158 49.80 -16.25 -9.34
CA GLU A 158 48.77 -17.12 -8.75
C GLU A 158 48.79 -16.95 -7.23
N LEU A 159 47.69 -16.45 -6.67
CA LEU A 159 47.52 -16.16 -5.26
C LEU A 159 46.79 -17.32 -4.62
N GLN A 160 47.39 -17.96 -3.61
CA GLN A 160 46.73 -18.96 -2.78
C GLN A 160 46.58 -18.42 -1.36
N LEU A 161 45.41 -18.54 -0.82
CA LEU A 161 45.12 -18.24 0.57
C LEU A 161 44.99 -19.56 1.33
N PRO A 162 45.94 -19.90 2.20
CA PRO A 162 45.85 -21.13 2.97
C PRO A 162 44.65 -21.11 3.90
N PRO A 163 44.13 -22.28 4.33
CA PRO A 163 43.09 -22.35 5.29
C PRO A 163 43.38 -21.53 6.55
N GLY A 164 42.42 -20.64 6.93
CA GLY A 164 42.60 -19.79 8.10
C GLY A 164 43.36 -18.49 7.90
N ALA A 165 43.63 -18.07 6.65
CA ALA A 165 44.13 -16.73 6.39
C ALA A 165 43.14 -15.69 6.93
N LYS A 166 43.62 -14.81 7.81
CA LYS A 166 42.78 -13.78 8.43
C LYS A 166 42.94 -12.46 7.70
N LEU A 167 41.83 -11.86 7.33
CA LEU A 167 41.80 -10.51 6.80
C LEU A 167 41.01 -9.62 7.75
N ARG A 168 41.61 -8.50 8.16
CA ARG A 168 40.94 -7.48 8.96
C ARG A 168 40.92 -6.18 8.18
N LEU A 169 39.72 -5.71 7.86
CA LEU A 169 39.47 -4.40 7.23
C LEU A 169 38.85 -3.46 8.23
N GLN A 170 39.45 -2.30 8.44
CA GLN A 170 38.90 -1.25 9.29
C GLN A 170 38.66 0.00 8.45
N ALA A 171 37.48 0.59 8.57
CA ALA A 171 37.13 1.88 8.00
C ALA A 171 36.45 2.76 9.07
N GLY A 172 37.15 3.79 9.50
CA GLY A 172 36.75 4.61 10.63
C GLY A 172 36.61 3.78 11.92
N LYS A 173 35.40 3.79 12.49
CA LYS A 173 35.04 3.00 13.70
C LYS A 173 34.60 1.56 13.42
N HIS A 174 34.37 1.19 12.17
CA HIS A 174 33.85 -0.12 11.78
C HIS A 174 34.99 -1.07 11.41
N THR A 175 34.87 -2.31 11.85
CA THR A 175 35.86 -3.34 11.59
C THR A 175 35.18 -4.58 11.03
N LEU A 176 35.70 -5.11 9.93
CA LEU A 176 35.40 -6.41 9.36
C LEU A 176 36.55 -7.37 9.70
N GLN A 177 36.23 -8.49 10.30
CA GLN A 177 37.13 -9.64 10.42
C GLN A 177 36.59 -10.76 9.56
N THR A 178 37.41 -11.28 8.71
CA THR A 178 37.05 -12.41 7.85
C THR A 178 38.15 -13.46 7.84
N THR A 179 37.73 -14.71 7.74
CA THR A 179 38.61 -15.83 7.46
C THR A 179 38.45 -16.18 5.99
N LEU A 180 39.57 -16.14 5.26
CA LEU A 180 39.60 -16.50 3.86
C LEU A 180 40.42 -17.79 3.71
N SER A 181 39.88 -18.71 2.92
CA SER A 181 40.67 -19.80 2.38
C SER A 181 40.50 -19.83 0.88
N ALA A 182 41.57 -19.99 0.15
CA ALA A 182 41.53 -20.13 -1.30
C ALA A 182 42.42 -21.27 -1.73
N ALA A 183 41.84 -22.24 -2.41
CA ALA A 183 42.55 -23.34 -3.01
C ALA A 183 41.87 -23.77 -4.31
N ASN A 184 42.63 -24.17 -5.33
CA ASN A 184 42.12 -24.76 -6.57
C ASN A 184 41.03 -23.92 -7.27
N GLY A 185 41.16 -22.58 -7.32
CA GLY A 185 40.23 -21.68 -7.98
C GLY A 185 38.93 -21.43 -7.19
N SER A 186 38.85 -21.88 -5.93
CA SER A 186 37.77 -21.59 -5.01
C SER A 186 38.26 -20.79 -3.81
N ALA A 187 37.42 -19.84 -3.33
CA ALA A 187 37.66 -19.09 -2.12
C ALA A 187 36.45 -19.23 -1.19
N HIS A 188 36.71 -19.48 0.08
CA HIS A 188 35.71 -19.52 1.12
C HIS A 188 35.77 -18.23 1.96
N LEU A 189 34.65 -17.59 2.19
CA LEU A 189 34.50 -16.36 2.92
C LEU A 189 33.54 -16.56 4.10
N ALA A 190 34.06 -16.44 5.31
CA ALA A 190 33.26 -16.33 6.52
C ALA A 190 33.61 -15.02 7.22
N ALA A 191 32.57 -14.21 7.55
CA ALA A 191 32.79 -12.88 8.07
C ALA A 191 31.62 -12.39 8.94
N ASP A 192 31.92 -11.46 9.86
CA ASP A 192 30.91 -10.55 10.45
C ASP A 192 31.02 -9.21 9.72
N LEU A 193 30.06 -8.93 8.83
CA LEU A 193 30.05 -7.76 7.96
C LEU A 193 29.04 -6.71 8.43
N PRO A 194 29.44 -5.67 9.17
CA PRO A 194 28.56 -4.56 9.48
C PRO A 194 28.22 -3.77 8.22
N LEU A 195 26.94 -3.59 7.92
CA LEU A 195 26.51 -2.86 6.72
C LEU A 195 26.92 -1.39 6.72
N ALA A 196 27.09 -0.78 7.89
CA ALA A 196 27.63 0.55 8.03
C ALA A 196 29.07 0.67 7.48
N LEU A 197 29.86 -0.42 7.52
CA LEU A 197 31.17 -0.49 6.87
C LEU A 197 31.03 -0.46 5.36
N VAL A 198 30.10 -1.25 4.81
CA VAL A 198 29.82 -1.30 3.36
C VAL A 198 29.39 0.08 2.86
N GLN A 199 28.49 0.72 3.59
CA GLN A 199 28.04 2.08 3.28
C GLN A 199 29.20 3.08 3.28
N THR A 200 30.08 2.98 4.27
CA THR A 200 31.27 3.82 4.35
C THR A 200 32.21 3.59 3.17
N LEU A 201 32.37 2.34 2.72
CA LEU A 201 33.27 1.96 1.62
C LEU A 201 32.71 2.28 0.23
N LEU A 202 31.40 2.12 0.01
CA LEU A 202 30.80 2.30 -1.32
C LEU A 202 30.26 3.71 -1.57
N ASN A 203 30.24 4.59 -0.55
CA ASN A 203 29.72 5.97 -0.65
C ASN A 203 28.35 6.05 -1.32
N THR A 204 27.44 5.21 -0.89
CA THR A 204 26.07 5.16 -1.41
C THR A 204 25.31 6.39 -0.96
N ARG A 205 25.24 7.43 -1.81
CA ARG A 205 24.53 8.67 -1.49
C ARG A 205 23.04 8.40 -1.32
N GLY A 206 22.50 8.81 -0.17
CA GLY A 206 21.06 8.71 0.13
C GLY A 206 20.60 7.34 0.64
N ILE A 207 21.33 6.26 0.45
CA ILE A 207 20.99 4.95 1.00
C ILE A 207 21.46 4.88 2.45
N GLN A 208 20.60 4.39 3.34
CA GLN A 208 20.96 4.08 4.72
C GLN A 208 20.92 2.57 4.91
N ALA A 209 21.97 2.02 5.50
CA ALA A 209 22.08 0.59 5.79
C ALA A 209 22.71 0.36 7.15
N GLY A 210 22.15 -0.58 7.92
CA GLY A 210 22.62 -0.94 9.27
C GLY A 210 22.42 -2.43 9.54
N GLY A 211 22.91 -2.88 10.72
CA GLY A 211 22.89 -4.29 11.08
C GLY A 211 24.12 -5.03 10.60
N THR A 212 24.11 -6.36 10.77
CA THR A 212 25.24 -7.23 10.47
C THR A 212 24.81 -8.38 9.55
N LEU A 213 25.57 -8.62 8.49
CA LEU A 213 25.50 -9.83 7.68
C LEU A 213 26.60 -10.78 8.13
N ARG A 214 26.26 -12.07 8.28
CA ARG A 214 27.25 -13.13 8.52
C ARG A 214 27.26 -14.09 7.34
N PRO A 215 28.02 -13.75 6.28
CA PRO A 215 28.20 -14.63 5.15
C PRO A 215 29.09 -15.83 5.53
N ASP A 216 28.70 -16.98 4.99
CA ASP A 216 29.47 -18.22 4.92
C ASP A 216 29.33 -18.70 3.48
N LEU A 217 30.27 -18.23 2.62
CA LEU A 217 30.15 -18.31 1.18
C LEU A 217 31.36 -18.96 0.56
N THR A 218 31.14 -19.80 -0.42
CA THR A 218 32.15 -20.32 -1.32
C THR A 218 32.03 -19.62 -2.68
N LEU A 219 33.10 -18.99 -3.10
CA LEU A 219 33.27 -18.34 -4.40
C LEU A 219 34.15 -19.21 -5.28
N ARG A 220 33.65 -19.61 -6.44
CA ARG A 220 34.41 -20.38 -7.43
C ARG A 220 34.36 -19.67 -8.77
N ARG A 221 35.51 -19.51 -9.38
CA ARG A 221 35.62 -19.01 -10.74
C ARG A 221 35.89 -20.19 -11.67
N ASP A 222 35.02 -20.43 -12.61
CA ASP A 222 35.17 -21.41 -13.69
C ASP A 222 35.20 -20.72 -15.07
N ALA A 223 35.19 -21.49 -16.13
CA ALA A 223 35.25 -20.96 -17.51
C ALA A 223 34.02 -20.12 -17.84
N ASP A 224 32.88 -20.42 -17.21
CA ASP A 224 31.57 -19.78 -17.49
C ASP A 224 31.33 -18.53 -16.63
N GLY A 225 32.14 -18.29 -15.58
CA GLY A 225 32.01 -17.10 -14.75
C GLY A 225 32.24 -17.34 -13.25
N LEU A 226 31.72 -16.44 -12.42
CA LEU A 226 31.80 -16.54 -10.96
C LEU A 226 30.54 -17.25 -10.42
N ARG A 227 30.75 -18.31 -9.65
CA ARG A 227 29.71 -18.98 -8.85
C ARG A 227 29.89 -18.65 -7.37
N ILE A 228 28.79 -18.32 -6.73
CA ILE A 228 28.71 -18.04 -5.28
C ILE A 228 27.69 -19.00 -4.67
N THR A 229 28.13 -19.80 -3.72
CA THR A 229 27.27 -20.75 -3.00
C THR A 229 27.45 -20.59 -1.50
N GLY A 230 26.38 -20.81 -0.73
CA GLY A 230 26.46 -20.78 0.74
C GLY A 230 25.27 -20.11 1.39
N SER A 231 25.51 -19.57 2.59
CA SER A 231 24.47 -18.91 3.37
C SER A 231 24.93 -17.56 3.93
N VAL A 232 23.95 -16.71 4.22
CA VAL A 232 24.16 -15.40 4.86
C VAL A 232 23.13 -15.28 5.98
N ALA A 233 23.59 -15.19 7.23
CA ALA A 233 22.70 -14.85 8.33
C ALA A 233 22.50 -13.33 8.38
N LEU A 234 21.27 -12.91 8.66
CA LEU A 234 20.82 -11.53 8.75
C LEU A 234 20.55 -11.20 10.23
N ASP A 235 21.22 -10.18 10.75
CA ASP A 235 21.09 -9.78 12.14
C ASP A 235 20.83 -8.28 12.24
N ASP A 236 19.61 -7.92 12.63
CA ASP A 236 19.14 -6.54 12.76
C ASP A 236 19.35 -5.73 11.47
N LEU A 237 19.06 -6.35 10.31
CA LEU A 237 19.22 -5.67 9.03
C LEU A 237 18.27 -4.49 8.93
N ARG A 238 18.82 -3.33 8.62
CA ARG A 238 18.11 -2.08 8.34
C ARG A 238 18.56 -1.54 7.00
N TYR A 239 17.60 -1.15 6.20
CA TYR A 239 17.83 -0.60 4.88
C TYR A 239 16.79 0.48 4.56
N ASN A 240 17.21 1.57 3.98
CA ASN A 240 16.31 2.58 3.43
C ASN A 240 16.90 3.09 2.11
N SER A 241 16.11 3.01 1.03
CA SER A 241 16.49 3.54 -0.27
C SER A 241 16.52 5.08 -0.26
N ALA A 242 17.24 5.68 -1.21
CA ALA A 242 17.41 7.13 -1.29
C ALA A 242 16.09 7.90 -1.48
N ASP A 243 15.10 7.26 -2.09
CA ASP A 243 13.74 7.80 -2.32
C ASP A 243 12.74 7.38 -1.24
N SER A 244 13.19 6.60 -0.24
CA SER A 244 12.37 6.02 0.83
C SER A 244 11.20 5.13 0.35
N MET A 245 11.22 4.69 -0.91
CA MET A 245 10.19 3.79 -1.45
C MET A 245 10.44 2.32 -1.12
N GLN A 246 11.65 1.99 -0.68
CA GLN A 246 12.05 0.65 -0.24
C GLN A 246 12.73 0.77 1.12
N ALA A 247 12.25 0.02 2.10
CA ALA A 247 12.84 -0.02 3.42
C ALA A 247 12.76 -1.43 4.02
N ALA A 248 13.69 -1.73 4.91
CA ALA A 248 13.65 -2.89 5.79
C ALA A 248 14.10 -2.46 7.18
N GLU A 249 13.39 -2.92 8.21
CA GLU A 249 13.73 -2.61 9.60
C GLU A 249 13.74 -3.86 10.46
N HIS A 250 14.76 -3.96 11.30
CA HIS A 250 14.93 -5.05 12.26
C HIS A 250 14.80 -6.44 11.67
N LEU A 251 15.29 -6.63 10.41
CA LEU A 251 15.14 -7.88 9.70
C LEU A 251 16.13 -8.92 10.21
N HIS A 252 15.63 -10.06 10.67
CA HIS A 252 16.39 -11.20 11.14
C HIS A 252 16.04 -12.44 10.33
N GLY A 253 17.03 -13.29 10.11
CA GLY A 253 16.84 -14.53 9.37
C GLY A 253 18.09 -15.02 8.68
N SER A 254 17.91 -15.78 7.61
CA SER A 254 19.01 -16.27 6.79
C SER A 254 18.64 -16.31 5.31
N ALA A 255 19.64 -16.16 4.47
CA ALA A 255 19.57 -16.38 3.03
C ALA A 255 20.47 -17.52 2.64
N ARG A 256 20.02 -18.46 1.82
CA ARG A 256 20.84 -19.48 1.15
C ARG A 256 20.84 -19.17 -0.33
N LEU A 257 22.00 -19.27 -0.95
CA LEU A 257 22.16 -18.90 -2.36
C LEU A 257 23.10 -19.83 -3.09
N ASP A 258 22.79 -20.08 -4.37
CA ASP A 258 23.66 -20.69 -5.36
C ASP A 258 23.52 -19.88 -6.64
N LEU A 259 24.39 -18.89 -6.81
CA LEU A 259 24.29 -17.90 -7.88
C LEU A 259 25.48 -18.01 -8.83
N ARG A 260 25.22 -17.88 -10.13
CA ARG A 260 26.22 -17.81 -11.19
C ARG A 260 26.16 -16.49 -11.93
N GLN A 261 27.29 -15.92 -12.16
CA GLN A 261 27.45 -14.69 -12.93
C GLN A 261 27.87 -15.00 -14.36
N HIS A 262 27.10 -14.49 -15.33
CA HIS A 262 27.44 -14.49 -16.75
C HIS A 262 27.47 -13.04 -17.24
N GLY A 263 28.65 -12.46 -17.40
CA GLY A 263 28.78 -11.03 -17.69
C GLY A 263 28.12 -10.17 -16.60
N ASN A 264 27.07 -9.39 -16.95
CA ASN A 264 26.32 -8.55 -16.01
C ASN A 264 25.05 -9.24 -15.48
N ARG A 265 24.83 -10.52 -15.77
CA ARG A 265 23.64 -11.28 -15.36
C ARG A 265 23.99 -12.26 -14.26
N TRP A 266 23.13 -12.30 -13.23
CA TRP A 266 23.19 -13.27 -12.17
C TRP A 266 22.00 -14.20 -12.22
N GLN A 267 22.24 -15.49 -12.17
CA GLN A 267 21.19 -16.51 -12.19
C GLN A 267 21.48 -17.57 -11.15
N GLY A 268 20.43 -18.17 -10.60
CA GLY A 268 20.56 -19.27 -9.65
C GLY A 268 19.42 -19.35 -8.66
N GLU A 269 19.65 -20.05 -7.58
CA GLU A 269 18.69 -20.32 -6.53
C GLU A 269 18.91 -19.39 -5.34
N LEU A 270 17.81 -18.91 -4.78
CA LEU A 270 17.77 -18.10 -3.57
C LEU A 270 16.68 -18.67 -2.65
N ALA A 271 17.03 -18.91 -1.39
CA ALA A 271 16.07 -19.23 -0.35
C ALA A 271 16.27 -18.27 0.82
N LEU A 272 15.19 -17.68 1.31
CA LEU A 272 15.16 -16.76 2.44
C LEU A 272 14.30 -17.39 3.54
N HIS A 273 14.81 -17.38 4.75
CA HIS A 273 14.09 -17.71 5.97
C HIS A 273 14.12 -16.49 6.87
N LEU A 274 13.00 -15.78 6.98
CA LEU A 274 12.88 -14.54 7.72
C LEU A 274 12.05 -14.77 8.97
N THR A 275 12.62 -14.50 10.14
CA THR A 275 11.99 -14.80 11.43
C THR A 275 11.33 -13.59 12.08
N ARG A 276 11.82 -12.38 11.77
CA ARG A 276 11.29 -11.11 12.31
C ARG A 276 11.74 -9.93 11.46
N GLY A 277 10.94 -8.87 11.48
CA GLY A 277 11.26 -7.58 10.87
C GLY A 277 10.13 -7.02 10.04
N GLU A 278 10.42 -5.92 9.38
CA GLU A 278 9.46 -5.20 8.54
C GLU A 278 10.07 -4.89 7.18
N ILE A 279 9.28 -5.02 6.13
CA ILE A 279 9.70 -4.78 4.74
C ILE A 279 8.67 -3.86 4.09
N LEU A 280 9.14 -2.75 3.51
CA LEU A 280 8.35 -1.85 2.69
C LEU A 280 8.90 -1.86 1.26
N ILE A 281 8.05 -2.13 0.30
CA ILE A 281 8.29 -1.90 -1.14
C ILE A 281 7.04 -1.21 -1.65
N THR A 282 7.02 0.10 -1.60
CA THR A 282 5.82 0.91 -1.85
C THR A 282 5.06 0.47 -3.10
N PRO A 283 3.73 0.19 -3.01
CA PRO A 283 2.85 0.40 -1.84
C PRO A 283 2.74 -0.80 -0.87
N TYR A 284 3.57 -1.83 -1.01
CA TYR A 284 3.48 -3.07 -0.24
C TYR A 284 4.27 -2.97 1.06
N TYR A 285 3.59 -3.19 2.18
CA TYR A 285 4.20 -3.29 3.50
C TYR A 285 3.95 -4.67 4.08
N LEU A 286 4.99 -5.30 4.60
CA LEU A 286 4.94 -6.61 5.21
C LEU A 286 5.63 -6.60 6.56
N LYS A 287 4.91 -6.97 7.61
CA LYS A 287 5.43 -7.22 8.94
C LYS A 287 5.60 -8.71 9.19
N ILE A 288 6.77 -9.10 9.64
CA ILE A 288 7.11 -10.49 9.99
C ILE A 288 7.19 -10.53 11.50
N ASP A 289 6.13 -11.03 12.14
CA ASP A 289 6.03 -11.25 13.57
C ASP A 289 5.24 -12.54 13.84
N GLY A 290 5.65 -13.30 14.83
CA GLY A 290 5.05 -14.59 15.19
C GLY A 290 5.47 -15.74 14.26
N ALA A 291 4.92 -15.84 13.06
CA ALA A 291 5.26 -16.88 12.09
C ALA A 291 6.41 -16.45 11.16
N PRO A 292 7.43 -17.30 10.95
CA PRO A 292 8.50 -17.04 9.98
C PRO A 292 7.95 -17.00 8.56
N LEU A 293 8.68 -16.34 7.68
CA LEU A 293 8.39 -16.29 6.25
C LEU A 293 9.50 -17.01 5.49
N ASP A 294 9.15 -18.11 4.85
CA ASP A 294 10.01 -18.84 3.96
C ASP A 294 9.71 -18.47 2.51
N LEU A 295 10.76 -18.06 1.80
CA LEU A 295 10.70 -17.74 0.39
C LEU A 295 11.78 -18.54 -0.34
N SER A 296 11.45 -19.17 -1.45
CA SER A 296 12.45 -19.70 -2.36
C SER A 296 12.13 -19.33 -3.80
N ALA A 297 13.16 -19.10 -4.60
CA ALA A 297 12.98 -18.74 -6.00
C ALA A 297 14.23 -19.05 -6.84
N ARG A 298 14.02 -19.26 -8.13
CA ARG A 298 15.08 -19.15 -9.13
C ARG A 298 15.19 -17.70 -9.58
N LEU A 299 16.29 -17.07 -9.18
CA LEU A 299 16.59 -15.67 -9.46
C LEU A 299 17.22 -15.51 -10.85
N ASP A 300 16.82 -14.52 -11.57
CA ASP A 300 17.46 -14.00 -12.78
C ASP A 300 17.52 -12.47 -12.68
N TRP A 301 18.69 -11.98 -12.30
CA TRP A 301 18.95 -10.56 -12.12
C TRP A 301 19.87 -10.02 -13.20
N GLN A 302 19.52 -8.86 -13.72
CA GLN A 302 20.38 -8.04 -14.57
C GLN A 302 20.13 -6.55 -14.27
N PRO A 303 21.06 -5.64 -14.63
CA PRO A 303 20.85 -4.22 -14.38
C PRO A 303 19.50 -3.72 -14.87
N GLY A 304 18.68 -3.22 -13.94
CA GLY A 304 17.34 -2.70 -14.22
C GLY A 304 16.20 -3.73 -14.22
N ARG A 305 16.48 -5.05 -14.13
CA ARG A 305 15.42 -6.08 -14.12
C ARG A 305 15.73 -7.19 -13.12
N LEU A 306 14.70 -7.60 -12.39
CA LEU A 306 14.68 -8.78 -11.54
C LEU A 306 13.56 -9.70 -12.00
N ALA A 307 13.88 -10.95 -12.30
CA ALA A 307 12.88 -11.99 -12.50
C ALA A 307 13.06 -13.07 -11.42
N LEU A 308 11.96 -13.45 -10.80
CA LEU A 308 11.89 -14.60 -9.90
C LEU A 308 11.00 -15.65 -10.57
N ARG A 309 11.53 -16.85 -10.73
CA ARG A 309 10.82 -18.01 -11.26
C ARG A 309 10.70 -19.05 -10.16
N GLU A 310 9.68 -19.93 -10.26
CA GLU A 310 9.46 -20.95 -9.25
C GLU A 310 9.46 -20.36 -7.83
N LEU A 311 8.92 -19.13 -7.71
CA LEU A 311 8.84 -18.47 -6.42
C LEU A 311 7.84 -19.21 -5.54
N THR A 312 8.29 -19.70 -4.39
CA THR A 312 7.43 -20.24 -3.35
C THR A 312 7.44 -19.33 -2.13
N LEU A 313 6.30 -19.20 -1.51
CA LEU A 313 6.12 -18.50 -0.24
C LEU A 313 5.39 -19.43 0.71
N ASP A 314 5.91 -19.58 1.93
CA ASP A 314 5.25 -20.29 3.03
C ASP A 314 5.47 -19.51 4.33
N ASP A 315 4.39 -19.17 5.00
CA ASP A 315 4.43 -18.54 6.32
C ASP A 315 3.59 -19.32 7.36
N GLY A 316 3.33 -20.60 7.07
CA GLY A 316 2.55 -21.52 7.90
C GLY A 316 1.05 -21.46 7.60
N ALA A 317 0.46 -20.30 7.39
CA ALA A 317 -0.96 -20.12 7.09
C ALA A 317 -1.23 -19.80 5.61
N THR A 318 -0.26 -19.19 4.93
CA THR A 318 -0.31 -18.91 3.49
C THR A 318 0.77 -19.66 2.75
N ARG A 319 0.38 -20.36 1.68
CA ARG A 319 1.29 -20.94 0.69
C ARG A 319 0.98 -20.39 -0.68
N ALA A 320 2.03 -19.94 -1.35
CA ALA A 320 1.90 -19.44 -2.72
C ALA A 320 3.02 -19.94 -3.61
N GLU A 321 2.69 -20.18 -4.88
CA GLU A 321 3.61 -20.49 -5.97
C GLU A 321 3.40 -19.47 -7.07
N ALA A 322 4.46 -18.81 -7.48
CA ALA A 322 4.36 -17.69 -8.40
C ALA A 322 5.61 -17.53 -9.29
N ALA A 323 5.50 -16.68 -10.28
CA ALA A 323 6.62 -16.08 -10.97
C ALA A 323 6.39 -14.57 -11.10
N LEU A 324 7.45 -13.78 -11.01
CA LEU A 324 7.35 -12.34 -11.14
C LEU A 324 8.50 -11.73 -11.97
N ASP A 325 8.17 -10.63 -12.62
CA ASP A 325 9.11 -9.74 -13.30
C ASP A 325 8.99 -8.34 -12.73
N TRP A 326 10.10 -7.77 -12.28
CA TRP A 326 10.18 -6.45 -11.67
C TRP A 326 11.13 -5.53 -12.42
N ASN A 327 10.69 -4.32 -12.75
CA ASN A 327 11.56 -3.26 -13.25
C ASN A 327 12.16 -2.50 -12.06
N LEU A 328 13.44 -2.76 -11.79
CA LEU A 328 14.16 -2.14 -10.67
C LEU A 328 14.39 -0.63 -10.88
N ALA A 329 14.57 -0.19 -12.12
CA ALA A 329 14.83 1.22 -12.44
C ALA A 329 13.60 2.11 -12.22
N GLN A 330 12.40 1.55 -12.45
CA GLN A 330 11.12 2.23 -12.30
C GLN A 330 10.38 1.82 -11.01
N ASN A 331 10.95 0.94 -10.21
CA ASN A 331 10.31 0.33 -9.04
C ASN A 331 8.88 -0.18 -9.35
N ARG A 332 8.71 -0.91 -10.45
CA ARG A 332 7.41 -1.31 -10.96
C ARG A 332 7.33 -2.81 -11.25
N LEU A 333 6.25 -3.44 -10.78
CA LEU A 333 5.89 -4.80 -11.16
C LEU A 333 5.47 -4.83 -12.63
N ILE A 334 6.16 -5.62 -13.46
CA ILE A 334 5.85 -5.82 -14.88
C ILE A 334 4.85 -6.94 -15.04
N ALA A 335 5.13 -8.09 -14.43
CA ALA A 335 4.28 -9.26 -14.50
C ALA A 335 4.33 -10.05 -13.19
N LEU A 336 3.19 -10.63 -12.82
CA LEU A 336 3.04 -11.61 -11.76
C LEU A 336 2.18 -12.75 -12.30
N GLU A 337 2.68 -13.96 -12.23
CA GLU A 337 1.94 -15.19 -12.49
C GLU A 337 1.78 -15.94 -11.18
N LEU A 338 0.59 -15.91 -10.63
CA LEU A 338 0.23 -16.62 -9.41
C LEU A 338 -0.36 -17.98 -9.82
N HIS A 339 0.43 -19.03 -9.69
CA HIS A 339 0.02 -20.38 -10.09
C HIS A 339 -0.93 -20.99 -9.06
N ASN A 340 -0.62 -20.74 -7.79
CA ASN A 340 -1.36 -21.27 -6.66
C ASN A 340 -1.13 -20.39 -5.43
N LEU A 341 -2.23 -20.01 -4.77
CA LEU A 341 -2.20 -19.43 -3.44
C LEU A 341 -3.29 -20.10 -2.62
N ARG A 342 -2.93 -20.60 -1.46
CA ARG A 342 -3.86 -21.10 -0.44
C ARG A 342 -3.58 -20.37 0.86
N SER A 343 -4.65 -19.90 1.49
CA SER A 343 -4.51 -19.19 2.75
C SER A 343 -5.76 -19.31 3.60
N ASP A 344 -5.57 -19.17 4.91
CA ASP A 344 -6.61 -18.70 5.80
C ASP A 344 -6.98 -17.26 5.43
N ALA A 345 -8.28 -16.95 5.46
CA ALA A 345 -8.78 -15.65 5.00
C ALA A 345 -8.34 -14.50 5.92
N ASP A 346 -8.36 -14.69 7.25
CA ASP A 346 -7.95 -13.68 8.21
C ASP A 346 -6.44 -13.40 8.11
N HIS A 347 -5.65 -14.48 8.01
CA HIS A 347 -4.20 -14.35 7.87
C HIS A 347 -3.81 -13.59 6.59
N LEU A 348 -4.38 -13.98 5.44
CA LEU A 348 -4.15 -13.28 4.17
C LEU A 348 -4.55 -11.81 4.23
N TYR A 349 -5.72 -11.54 4.81
CA TYR A 349 -6.23 -10.19 4.95
C TYR A 349 -5.31 -9.34 5.83
N ARG A 350 -5.04 -9.75 7.06
CA ARG A 350 -4.27 -8.95 8.03
C ARG A 350 -2.83 -8.71 7.60
N ARG A 351 -2.20 -9.76 7.06
CA ARG A 351 -0.76 -9.71 6.75
C ARG A 351 -0.46 -9.06 5.41
N TYR A 352 -1.30 -9.31 4.39
CA TYR A 352 -0.98 -8.92 3.02
C TYR A 352 -1.94 -7.89 2.42
N LEU A 353 -3.23 -7.92 2.77
CA LEU A 353 -4.24 -7.07 2.13
C LEU A 353 -4.55 -5.79 2.92
N LYS A 354 -4.67 -5.87 4.25
CA LYS A 354 -5.00 -4.72 5.10
C LYS A 354 -4.06 -3.52 4.88
N PRO A 355 -2.73 -3.69 4.76
CA PRO A 355 -1.83 -2.57 4.48
C PRO A 355 -2.11 -1.84 3.15
N LEU A 356 -2.76 -2.52 2.19
CA LEU A 356 -3.13 -1.96 0.89
C LEU A 356 -4.50 -1.29 0.90
N LEU A 357 -5.44 -1.78 1.73
CA LEU A 357 -6.83 -1.32 1.76
C LEU A 357 -7.03 -0.05 2.59
N GLY A 358 -6.08 0.27 3.48
CA GLY A 358 -6.16 1.43 4.37
C GLY A 358 -7.36 1.37 5.33
N ASP A 359 -7.78 2.53 5.81
CA ASP A 359 -8.84 2.69 6.84
C ASP A 359 -10.27 2.80 6.26
N GLY A 360 -10.52 2.24 5.07
CA GLY A 360 -11.86 2.23 4.46
C GLY A 360 -12.83 1.26 5.13
N LEU A 361 -13.96 1.00 4.47
CA LEU A 361 -15.03 0.11 4.95
C LEU A 361 -14.51 -1.27 5.40
N PHE A 362 -13.47 -1.77 4.75
CA PHE A 362 -12.83 -3.06 5.05
C PHE A 362 -11.58 -2.93 5.93
N GLY A 363 -11.23 -1.74 6.43
CA GLY A 363 -10.02 -1.50 7.24
C GLY A 363 -10.01 -2.27 8.56
N ASP A 364 -11.19 -2.48 9.16
CA ASP A 364 -11.38 -3.18 10.44
C ASP A 364 -12.15 -4.49 10.31
N ALA A 365 -12.11 -5.13 9.14
CA ALA A 365 -12.77 -6.40 8.90
C ALA A 365 -12.11 -7.54 9.71
N GLU A 366 -12.92 -8.45 10.20
CA GLU A 366 -12.52 -9.74 10.75
C GLU A 366 -13.00 -10.85 9.81
N LEU A 367 -12.07 -11.69 9.37
CA LEU A 367 -12.36 -12.74 8.41
C LEU A 367 -12.17 -14.11 9.05
N ARG A 368 -12.91 -15.12 8.55
CA ARG A 368 -12.67 -16.55 8.82
C ARG A 368 -12.91 -17.30 7.53
N GLY A 369 -12.44 -18.54 7.49
CA GLY A 369 -12.57 -19.40 6.32
C GLY A 369 -11.26 -19.53 5.57
N SER A 370 -11.31 -20.13 4.40
CA SER A 370 -10.13 -20.35 3.57
C SER A 370 -10.39 -19.99 2.10
N LEU A 371 -9.32 -19.63 1.42
CA LEU A 371 -9.40 -19.32 0.01
C LEU A 371 -8.26 -19.93 -0.79
N TYR A 372 -8.56 -20.18 -2.04
CA TYR A 372 -7.62 -20.56 -3.06
C TYR A 372 -7.67 -19.54 -4.18
N LEU A 373 -6.51 -19.10 -4.66
CA LEU A 373 -6.40 -18.08 -5.68
C LEU A 373 -5.33 -18.45 -6.71
N ARG A 374 -5.61 -18.25 -7.99
CA ARG A 374 -4.63 -18.24 -9.08
C ARG A 374 -4.94 -17.11 -10.03
N GLY A 375 -3.92 -16.62 -10.73
CA GLY A 375 -4.16 -15.54 -11.69
C GLY A 375 -2.88 -14.97 -12.24
N ASN A 376 -3.01 -14.04 -13.15
CA ASN A 376 -1.88 -13.32 -13.70
C ASN A 376 -2.18 -11.81 -13.78
N TYR A 377 -1.11 -11.06 -13.70
CA TYR A 377 -1.09 -9.60 -13.82
C TYR A 377 0.03 -9.23 -14.78
N ARG A 378 -0.24 -8.35 -15.74
CA ARG A 378 0.78 -7.84 -16.65
C ARG A 378 0.49 -6.39 -17.01
N ASP A 379 1.46 -5.52 -16.83
CA ASP A 379 1.43 -4.10 -17.22
C ASP A 379 0.14 -3.34 -16.80
N GLY A 380 -0.29 -3.50 -15.55
CA GLY A 380 -1.46 -2.82 -15.00
C GLY A 380 -2.79 -3.55 -15.23
N LYS A 381 -2.78 -4.70 -15.88
CA LYS A 381 -4.00 -5.48 -16.19
C LYS A 381 -3.99 -6.83 -15.50
N ILE A 382 -5.12 -7.16 -14.90
CA ILE A 382 -5.38 -8.50 -14.38
C ILE A 382 -5.85 -9.35 -15.58
N GLY A 383 -5.11 -10.42 -15.86
CA GLY A 383 -5.50 -11.42 -16.85
C GLY A 383 -6.39 -12.50 -16.25
N ASP A 384 -6.05 -13.78 -16.45
CA ASP A 384 -6.82 -14.89 -15.91
C ASP A 384 -6.76 -14.90 -14.38
N LEU A 385 -7.92 -14.73 -13.75
CA LEU A 385 -8.09 -14.81 -12.31
C LEU A 385 -9.11 -15.91 -12.00
N ALA A 386 -8.81 -16.77 -11.04
CA ALA A 386 -9.76 -17.73 -10.50
C ALA A 386 -9.56 -17.84 -8.99
N ALA A 387 -10.66 -17.76 -8.25
CA ALA A 387 -10.71 -17.89 -6.82
C ALA A 387 -11.76 -18.94 -6.42
N VAL A 388 -11.44 -19.72 -5.38
CA VAL A 388 -12.37 -20.57 -4.67
C VAL A 388 -12.44 -20.07 -3.24
N LEU A 389 -13.65 -19.81 -2.77
CA LEU A 389 -13.95 -19.29 -1.45
C LEU A 389 -14.65 -20.40 -0.67
N ASN A 390 -14.18 -20.70 0.53
CA ASN A 390 -14.73 -21.75 1.35
C ASN A 390 -15.06 -21.22 2.74
N HIS A 391 -16.35 -21.21 3.07
CA HIS A 391 -16.89 -20.80 4.37
C HIS A 391 -16.31 -19.47 4.85
N ILE A 392 -16.25 -18.49 3.92
CA ILE A 392 -15.75 -17.16 4.25
C ILE A 392 -16.80 -16.44 5.09
N HIS A 393 -16.39 -16.02 6.27
CA HIS A 393 -17.14 -15.19 7.17
C HIS A 393 -16.43 -13.83 7.27
N ILE A 394 -17.17 -12.75 7.11
CA ILE A 394 -16.65 -11.40 7.20
C ILE A 394 -17.52 -10.62 8.18
N SER A 395 -16.92 -10.00 9.17
CA SER A 395 -17.59 -9.09 10.08
C SER A 395 -16.80 -7.81 10.26
N ASP A 396 -17.50 -6.71 10.48
CA ASP A 396 -16.91 -5.42 10.81
C ASP A 396 -16.94 -5.21 12.32
N ARG A 397 -15.84 -4.80 12.91
CA ARG A 397 -15.74 -4.53 14.36
C ARG A 397 -16.72 -3.48 14.86
N GLN A 398 -17.11 -2.55 14.00
CA GLN A 398 -18.09 -1.52 14.32
C GLN A 398 -19.54 -2.00 14.11
N GLY A 399 -19.75 -3.23 13.66
CA GLY A 399 -21.05 -3.84 13.43
C GLY A 399 -21.81 -3.28 12.22
N ARG A 400 -21.10 -2.62 11.28
CA ARG A 400 -21.70 -2.03 10.08
C ARG A 400 -22.18 -3.10 9.10
N TYR A 401 -21.46 -4.22 9.00
CA TYR A 401 -21.83 -5.34 8.14
C TYR A 401 -21.35 -6.67 8.71
N GLU A 402 -22.03 -7.72 8.29
CA GLU A 402 -21.68 -9.10 8.60
C GLU A 402 -22.12 -9.99 7.44
N LEU A 403 -21.31 -10.97 7.10
CA LEU A 403 -21.56 -11.91 6.02
C LEU A 403 -21.14 -13.30 6.49
N HIS A 404 -22.05 -14.24 6.39
CA HIS A 404 -21.88 -15.60 6.87
C HIS A 404 -21.86 -16.60 5.71
N ASP A 405 -20.91 -17.53 5.77
CA ASP A 405 -20.76 -18.67 4.85
C ASP A 405 -20.83 -18.24 3.38
N LEU A 406 -19.87 -17.39 3.00
CA LEU A 406 -19.65 -17.09 1.60
C LEU A 406 -18.83 -18.23 0.99
N ASP A 407 -19.48 -19.00 0.14
CA ASP A 407 -18.87 -20.06 -0.65
C ASP A 407 -18.96 -19.71 -2.13
N GLY A 408 -17.95 -20.10 -2.90
CA GLY A 408 -18.06 -19.87 -4.34
C GLY A 408 -16.80 -20.11 -5.15
N GLN A 409 -17.01 -20.03 -6.45
CA GLN A 409 -15.95 -20.06 -7.45
C GLN A 409 -16.11 -18.81 -8.34
N VAL A 410 -15.07 -18.01 -8.41
CA VAL A 410 -15.06 -16.76 -9.17
C VAL A 410 -13.89 -16.79 -10.16
N GLY A 411 -14.13 -16.37 -11.39
CA GLY A 411 -13.08 -16.25 -12.40
C GLY A 411 -13.42 -15.23 -13.46
N ASN A 412 -12.40 -14.65 -14.08
CA ASN A 412 -12.55 -13.65 -15.14
C ASN A 412 -12.22 -14.18 -16.54
N ASN A 413 -12.12 -15.49 -16.69
CA ASN A 413 -11.84 -16.19 -17.96
C ASN A 413 -13.10 -16.43 -18.81
N GLY A 414 -14.24 -15.80 -18.44
CA GLY A 414 -15.52 -15.99 -19.09
C GLY A 414 -16.27 -17.27 -18.69
N ALA A 415 -15.72 -18.10 -17.83
CA ALA A 415 -16.45 -19.20 -17.21
C ALA A 415 -17.49 -18.68 -16.20
N PRO A 416 -18.63 -19.38 -16.00
CA PRO A 416 -19.59 -18.97 -14.97
C PRO A 416 -18.99 -18.98 -13.58
N SER A 417 -19.11 -17.86 -12.90
CA SER A 417 -18.77 -17.71 -11.47
C SER A 417 -20.03 -17.92 -10.64
N ARG A 418 -19.93 -18.73 -9.60
CA ARG A 418 -21.03 -19.03 -8.67
C ARG A 418 -20.65 -18.60 -7.28
N ILE A 419 -21.54 -17.86 -6.65
CA ILE A 419 -21.39 -17.36 -5.28
C ILE A 419 -22.63 -17.70 -4.50
N HIS A 420 -22.46 -18.22 -3.31
CA HIS A 420 -23.49 -18.49 -2.33
C HIS A 420 -23.14 -17.80 -1.02
N ILE A 421 -24.07 -17.07 -0.44
CA ILE A 421 -24.00 -16.45 0.87
C ILE A 421 -25.17 -17.00 1.68
N ALA A 422 -24.90 -17.59 2.84
CA ALA A 422 -25.97 -18.17 3.65
C ALA A 422 -26.83 -17.07 4.29
N SER A 423 -26.22 -16.04 4.81
CA SER A 423 -26.89 -14.83 5.32
C SER A 423 -25.93 -13.65 5.38
N ALA A 424 -26.51 -12.46 5.41
CA ALA A 424 -25.74 -11.23 5.64
C ALA A 424 -26.54 -10.25 6.50
N ARG A 425 -25.86 -9.25 7.04
CA ARG A 425 -26.44 -8.13 7.76
C ARG A 425 -25.76 -6.84 7.32
N TRP A 426 -26.56 -5.84 6.99
CA TRP A 426 -26.07 -4.51 6.68
C TRP A 426 -26.64 -3.52 7.69
N HIS A 427 -25.78 -3.03 8.58
CA HIS A 427 -26.21 -2.32 9.79
C HIS A 427 -27.21 -3.18 10.58
N LYS A 428 -28.46 -2.73 10.72
CA LYS A 428 -29.54 -3.45 11.39
C LYS A 428 -30.40 -4.31 10.45
N LEU A 429 -30.17 -4.22 9.12
CA LEU A 429 -30.97 -4.89 8.12
C LEU A 429 -30.48 -6.33 7.88
N PRO A 430 -31.27 -7.35 8.20
CA PRO A 430 -30.94 -8.72 7.86
C PRO A 430 -31.17 -8.98 6.37
N VAL A 431 -30.23 -9.69 5.76
CA VAL A 431 -30.29 -10.16 4.38
C VAL A 431 -30.28 -11.68 4.40
N GLY A 432 -31.25 -12.30 3.73
CA GLY A 432 -31.35 -13.75 3.63
C GLY A 432 -30.31 -14.35 2.70
N ALA A 433 -30.45 -15.65 2.42
CA ALA A 433 -29.52 -16.37 1.55
C ALA A 433 -29.51 -15.81 0.13
N VAL A 434 -28.31 -15.57 -0.40
CA VAL A 434 -28.10 -15.03 -1.75
C VAL A 434 -27.35 -16.06 -2.60
N ARG A 435 -27.81 -16.28 -3.82
CA ARG A 435 -27.11 -17.08 -4.83
C ARG A 435 -26.94 -16.26 -6.10
N ALA A 436 -25.71 -16.10 -6.55
CA ALA A 436 -25.37 -15.33 -7.72
C ALA A 436 -24.65 -16.21 -8.75
N GLU A 437 -25.09 -16.14 -10.01
CA GLU A 437 -24.36 -16.66 -11.16
C GLU A 437 -23.95 -15.50 -12.05
N LEU A 438 -22.65 -15.32 -12.17
CA LEU A 438 -22.01 -14.19 -12.84
C LEU A 438 -21.09 -14.70 -13.93
N ARG A 439 -20.91 -13.89 -14.96
CA ARG A 439 -19.80 -14.06 -15.90
C ARG A 439 -18.91 -12.83 -15.84
N TRP A 440 -17.63 -13.05 -15.61
CA TRP A 440 -16.62 -12.00 -15.62
C TRP A 440 -15.65 -12.24 -16.78
N ASP A 441 -15.53 -11.26 -17.66
CA ASP A 441 -14.60 -11.27 -18.80
C ASP A 441 -13.91 -9.89 -18.94
N ALA A 442 -13.16 -9.69 -20.01
CA ALA A 442 -12.44 -8.45 -20.29
C ALA A 442 -13.34 -7.21 -20.42
N ARG A 443 -14.64 -7.38 -20.65
CA ARG A 443 -15.62 -6.27 -20.71
C ARG A 443 -16.18 -5.90 -19.35
N GLY A 444 -16.12 -6.83 -18.38
CA GLY A 444 -16.63 -6.63 -17.03
C GLY A 444 -17.48 -7.82 -16.55
N ILE A 445 -18.32 -7.54 -15.55
CA ILE A 445 -19.17 -8.55 -14.91
C ILE A 445 -20.59 -8.45 -15.47
N THR A 446 -21.15 -9.59 -15.87
CA THR A 446 -22.56 -9.71 -16.33
C THR A 446 -23.28 -10.75 -15.48
N LEU A 447 -24.57 -10.51 -15.24
CA LEU A 447 -25.45 -11.45 -14.59
C LEU A 447 -25.85 -12.56 -15.58
N GLN A 448 -25.82 -13.82 -15.13
CA GLN A 448 -26.27 -14.95 -15.97
C GLN A 448 -27.72 -15.33 -15.66
N GLN A 449 -28.16 -15.08 -14.43
CA GLN A 449 -29.52 -15.29 -13.97
C GLN A 449 -29.93 -14.12 -13.06
N PRO A 450 -31.23 -13.80 -12.94
CA PRO A 450 -31.68 -12.79 -12.00
C PRO A 450 -31.18 -13.08 -10.58
N LEU A 451 -30.58 -12.07 -9.95
CA LEU A 451 -30.05 -12.15 -8.60
C LEU A 451 -31.08 -11.65 -7.61
N ARG A 452 -31.64 -12.54 -6.81
CA ARG A 452 -32.52 -12.17 -5.70
C ARG A 452 -31.74 -11.98 -4.41
N ILE A 453 -31.96 -10.85 -3.78
CA ILE A 453 -31.43 -10.47 -2.46
C ILE A 453 -32.62 -10.37 -1.52
N PRO A 454 -32.92 -11.41 -0.72
CA PRO A 454 -34.01 -11.35 0.25
C PRO A 454 -33.70 -10.31 1.33
N LEU A 455 -34.66 -9.42 1.58
CA LEU A 455 -34.51 -8.36 2.55
C LEU A 455 -35.82 -8.24 3.35
N LEU A 456 -35.75 -8.49 4.66
CA LEU A 456 -36.91 -8.55 5.54
C LEU A 456 -37.98 -9.54 5.01
N ASP A 457 -39.21 -9.10 4.78
CA ASP A 457 -40.32 -9.89 4.25
C ASP A 457 -40.49 -9.81 2.72
N GLY A 458 -39.65 -9.00 2.05
CA GLY A 458 -39.58 -8.85 0.60
C GLY A 458 -38.19 -9.12 0.03
N GLY A 459 -37.70 -8.23 -0.81
CA GLY A 459 -36.37 -8.33 -1.39
C GLY A 459 -36.09 -7.38 -2.54
N ILE A 460 -34.89 -7.52 -3.09
CA ILE A 460 -34.47 -6.82 -4.30
C ILE A 460 -34.03 -7.87 -5.30
N THR A 461 -34.66 -7.87 -6.47
CA THR A 461 -34.31 -8.75 -7.58
C THR A 461 -33.60 -7.95 -8.65
N ILE A 462 -32.30 -8.18 -8.84
CA ILE A 462 -31.52 -7.59 -9.93
C ILE A 462 -31.70 -8.48 -11.17
N SER A 463 -32.36 -7.97 -12.19
CA SER A 463 -32.64 -8.71 -13.43
C SER A 463 -31.56 -8.54 -14.48
N ARG A 464 -30.79 -7.45 -14.44
CA ARG A 464 -29.74 -7.13 -15.40
C ARG A 464 -28.57 -6.43 -14.71
N LEU A 465 -27.36 -6.79 -15.05
CA LEU A 465 -26.11 -6.11 -14.73
C LEU A 465 -25.19 -6.23 -15.93
N GLU A 466 -24.87 -5.11 -16.57
CA GLU A 466 -24.06 -5.08 -17.79
C GLU A 466 -23.06 -3.93 -17.76
N PRO A 467 -21.80 -4.17 -18.16
CA PRO A 467 -20.80 -3.10 -18.28
C PRO A 467 -21.14 -2.18 -19.46
N HIS A 468 -20.97 -0.86 -19.26
CA HIS A 468 -21.22 0.16 -20.26
C HIS A 468 -20.20 1.30 -20.15
N GLY A 469 -19.05 1.13 -20.79
CA GLY A 469 -17.95 2.08 -20.71
C GLY A 469 -17.36 2.14 -19.29
N ASP A 470 -17.50 3.30 -18.65
CA ASP A 470 -16.95 3.57 -17.31
C ASP A 470 -17.90 3.20 -16.15
N HIS A 471 -19.10 2.69 -16.47
CA HIS A 471 -20.13 2.35 -15.49
C HIS A 471 -20.85 1.05 -15.84
N TYR A 472 -21.65 0.57 -14.89
CA TYR A 472 -22.59 -0.53 -15.11
C TYR A 472 -24.00 -0.01 -15.26
N LYS A 473 -24.77 -0.59 -16.19
CA LYS A 473 -26.22 -0.49 -16.24
C LYS A 473 -26.83 -1.65 -15.49
N LEU A 474 -27.77 -1.33 -14.61
CA LEU A 474 -28.41 -2.27 -13.73
C LEU A 474 -29.93 -2.07 -13.83
N SER A 475 -30.66 -3.17 -13.89
CA SER A 475 -32.13 -3.15 -13.75
C SER A 475 -32.49 -3.99 -12.54
N ALA A 476 -33.38 -3.47 -11.70
CA ALA A 476 -33.83 -4.15 -10.50
C ALA A 476 -35.34 -4.01 -10.30
N HIS A 477 -35.90 -4.89 -9.50
CA HIS A 477 -37.24 -4.83 -8.98
C HIS A 477 -37.19 -4.94 -7.46
N ILE A 478 -37.92 -4.08 -6.77
CA ILE A 478 -38.09 -4.17 -5.32
C ILE A 478 -39.39 -4.95 -5.10
N ASP A 479 -39.26 -6.20 -4.63
CA ASP A 479 -40.39 -6.99 -4.13
C ASP A 479 -40.97 -6.29 -2.91
N PRO A 480 -42.30 -6.28 -2.71
CA PRO A 480 -42.93 -5.51 -1.64
C PRO A 480 -42.28 -5.79 -0.27
N ILE A 481 -41.73 -4.74 0.35
CA ILE A 481 -41.14 -4.73 1.69
C ILE A 481 -42.07 -3.95 2.63
N SER A 482 -42.45 -4.55 3.74
CA SER A 482 -43.28 -3.86 4.76
C SER A 482 -42.47 -2.74 5.44
N LEU A 483 -43.02 -1.55 5.44
CA LEU A 483 -42.48 -0.41 6.19
C LEU A 483 -42.52 -0.65 7.70
N THR A 484 -43.45 -1.47 8.20
CA THR A 484 -43.49 -1.90 9.61
C THR A 484 -42.26 -2.72 9.96
N HIS A 485 -41.93 -3.76 9.18
CA HIS A 485 -40.73 -4.58 9.39
C HIS A 485 -39.46 -3.77 9.21
N LEU A 486 -39.45 -2.83 8.25
CA LEU A 486 -38.31 -1.93 8.06
C LEU A 486 -38.11 -1.01 9.28
N GLY A 487 -39.20 -0.47 9.83
CA GLY A 487 -39.17 0.35 11.04
C GLY A 487 -38.65 -0.43 12.25
N ASP A 488 -39.14 -1.66 12.44
CA ASP A 488 -38.67 -2.56 13.51
C ASP A 488 -37.18 -2.86 13.39
N ALA A 489 -36.69 -3.21 12.18
CA ALA A 489 -35.31 -3.52 11.93
C ALA A 489 -34.38 -2.32 12.13
N LEU A 490 -34.83 -1.11 11.82
CA LEU A 490 -34.03 0.11 11.97
C LEU A 490 -34.22 0.78 13.34
N ASP A 491 -35.08 0.23 14.20
CA ASP A 491 -35.42 0.81 15.51
C ASP A 491 -35.94 2.26 15.38
N THR A 492 -36.92 2.43 14.46
CA THR A 492 -37.50 3.72 14.13
C THR A 492 -39.05 3.63 14.13
N VAL A 493 -39.71 4.70 13.79
CA VAL A 493 -41.16 4.76 13.76
C VAL A 493 -41.74 3.70 12.81
N ARG A 494 -42.78 2.97 13.27
CA ARG A 494 -43.48 1.95 12.50
C ARG A 494 -44.53 2.58 11.62
N PHE A 495 -44.36 2.45 10.32
CA PHE A 495 -45.37 2.91 9.35
C PHE A 495 -46.10 1.71 8.76
N ARG A 496 -47.42 1.88 8.54
CA ARG A 496 -48.16 0.93 7.71
C ARG A 496 -47.98 1.30 6.25
N GLY A 497 -47.52 0.34 5.46
CA GLY A 497 -47.32 0.56 4.03
C GLY A 497 -46.29 -0.39 3.45
N LEU A 498 -46.05 -0.24 2.16
CA LEU A 498 -45.14 -1.07 1.39
C LEU A 498 -44.21 -0.18 0.54
N ILE A 499 -42.95 -0.55 0.49
CA ILE A 499 -42.04 -0.04 -0.52
C ILE A 499 -41.93 -1.05 -1.63
N SER A 500 -42.17 -0.65 -2.88
CA SER A 500 -42.01 -1.49 -4.06
C SER A 500 -41.67 -0.64 -5.28
N GLY A 501 -41.19 -1.26 -6.32
CA GLY A 501 -40.93 -0.53 -7.56
C GLY A 501 -40.07 -1.32 -8.55
N THR A 502 -40.17 -0.91 -9.80
CA THR A 502 -39.29 -1.39 -10.86
C THR A 502 -38.32 -0.29 -11.21
N LEU A 503 -37.04 -0.62 -11.22
CA LEU A 503 -35.93 0.27 -11.46
C LEU A 503 -35.17 -0.20 -12.72
N PRO A 504 -35.64 0.18 -13.91
CA PRO A 504 -35.14 -0.38 -15.17
C PRO A 504 -33.79 0.21 -15.60
N ASP A 505 -33.40 1.37 -15.07
CA ASP A 505 -32.21 2.09 -15.49
C ASP A 505 -31.49 2.68 -14.26
N ILE A 506 -30.70 1.85 -13.62
CA ILE A 506 -29.76 2.26 -12.54
C ILE A 506 -28.37 2.34 -13.13
N ARG A 507 -27.70 3.45 -12.92
CA ARG A 507 -26.28 3.62 -13.24
C ARG A 507 -25.43 3.40 -11.99
N LEU A 508 -24.53 2.43 -12.05
CA LEU A 508 -23.56 2.14 -11.00
C LEU A 508 -22.14 2.46 -11.54
N SER A 509 -21.45 3.40 -10.91
CA SER A 509 -20.08 3.82 -11.26
C SER A 509 -19.19 3.82 -10.02
N ARG A 510 -17.91 4.18 -10.19
CA ARG A 510 -17.00 4.41 -9.06
C ARG A 510 -17.47 5.56 -8.16
N ASP A 511 -18.14 6.56 -8.73
CA ASP A 511 -18.63 7.74 -8.02
C ASP A 511 -19.91 7.45 -7.22
N GLY A 512 -20.62 6.37 -7.54
CA GLY A 512 -21.83 5.98 -6.80
C GLY A 512 -22.91 5.36 -7.67
N LEU A 513 -24.12 5.36 -7.10
CA LEU A 513 -25.33 4.80 -7.68
C LEU A 513 -26.31 5.93 -8.03
N GLN A 514 -26.83 5.93 -9.25
CA GLN A 514 -27.82 6.91 -9.73
C GLN A 514 -29.06 6.19 -10.24
N LEU A 515 -30.22 6.54 -9.68
CA LEU A 515 -31.53 6.11 -10.15
C LEU A 515 -32.12 7.16 -11.10
N ARG A 516 -32.57 6.72 -12.27
CA ARG A 516 -33.18 7.60 -13.27
C ARG A 516 -34.71 7.54 -13.24
N GLN A 517 -35.26 6.50 -12.65
CA GLN A 517 -36.70 6.30 -12.52
C GLN A 517 -37.09 6.46 -11.04
N PRO A 518 -38.33 6.99 -10.77
CA PRO A 518 -38.78 7.15 -9.40
C PRO A 518 -39.04 5.81 -8.71
N VAL A 519 -38.74 5.77 -7.41
CA VAL A 519 -39.14 4.67 -6.51
C VAL A 519 -40.45 5.05 -5.88
N ASN A 520 -41.46 4.17 -5.95
CA ASN A 520 -42.75 4.37 -5.36
C ASN A 520 -42.81 3.70 -3.98
N VAL A 521 -43.28 4.46 -3.00
CA VAL A 521 -43.52 4.00 -1.63
C VAL A 521 -45.02 4.20 -1.34
N ALA A 522 -45.76 3.12 -1.27
CA ALA A 522 -47.15 3.15 -0.83
C ALA A 522 -47.21 3.27 0.69
N VAL A 523 -47.66 4.38 1.21
CA VAL A 523 -47.66 4.66 2.65
C VAL A 523 -48.84 5.60 2.99
N PHE A 524 -49.45 5.42 4.15
CA PHE A 524 -50.52 6.27 4.64
C PHE A 524 -51.69 6.43 3.63
N ASP A 525 -52.12 5.33 3.00
CA ASP A 525 -53.14 5.30 1.94
C ASP A 525 -52.92 6.30 0.79
N GLY A 526 -51.68 6.67 0.57
CA GLY A 526 -51.20 7.52 -0.51
C GLY A 526 -49.91 6.99 -1.10
N ASN A 527 -49.19 7.85 -1.78
CA ASN A 527 -47.93 7.49 -2.45
C ASN A 527 -46.86 8.54 -2.23
N VAL A 528 -45.66 8.09 -1.94
CA VAL A 528 -44.42 8.89 -1.94
C VAL A 528 -43.53 8.39 -3.06
N GLN A 529 -43.09 9.28 -3.94
CA GLN A 529 -42.15 8.99 -5.00
C GLN A 529 -40.78 9.60 -4.62
N ILE A 530 -39.76 8.76 -4.64
CA ILE A 530 -38.36 9.19 -4.53
C ILE A 530 -37.84 9.40 -5.96
N GLU A 531 -37.50 10.63 -6.31
CA GLU A 531 -37.07 11.03 -7.65
C GLU A 531 -35.59 11.41 -7.66
N GLN A 532 -34.90 11.16 -8.78
CA GLN A 532 -33.53 11.60 -9.04
C GLN A 532 -32.51 11.17 -7.98
N LEU A 533 -32.68 10.00 -7.37
CA LEU A 533 -31.81 9.51 -6.31
C LEU A 533 -30.40 9.29 -6.83
N HIS A 534 -29.45 10.00 -6.25
CA HIS A 534 -28.02 9.81 -6.43
C HIS A 534 -27.35 9.55 -5.08
N ILE A 535 -26.64 8.41 -4.95
CA ILE A 535 -25.89 8.08 -3.75
C ILE A 535 -24.40 7.97 -4.15
N SER A 536 -23.61 8.92 -3.70
CA SER A 536 -22.15 8.88 -3.86
C SER A 536 -21.46 8.37 -2.61
N ARG A 537 -20.23 7.86 -2.78
CA ARG A 537 -19.45 7.29 -1.67
C ARG A 537 -20.20 6.21 -0.87
N PHE A 538 -20.97 5.38 -1.56
CA PHE A 538 -21.89 4.40 -0.95
C PHE A 538 -21.22 3.47 0.07
N PHE A 539 -19.96 3.06 -0.20
CA PHE A 539 -19.18 2.18 0.67
C PHE A 539 -18.21 2.91 1.62
N SER A 540 -18.38 4.24 1.80
CA SER A 540 -17.57 5.00 2.76
C SER A 540 -18.31 5.19 4.08
N ASP A 541 -17.60 5.66 5.10
CA ASP A 541 -18.17 6.00 6.41
C ASP A 541 -19.11 7.21 6.37
N ALA A 542 -19.09 7.99 5.28
CA ALA A 542 -19.94 9.16 5.10
C ALA A 542 -20.57 9.16 3.69
N PRO A 543 -21.54 8.28 3.42
CA PRO A 543 -22.30 8.31 2.17
C PRO A 543 -23.06 9.64 2.02
N LEU A 544 -23.13 10.11 0.77
CA LEU A 544 -23.86 11.32 0.41
C LEU A 544 -25.03 10.90 -0.49
N ALA A 545 -26.26 11.16 -0.06
CA ALA A 545 -27.45 10.92 -0.86
C ALA A 545 -28.13 12.26 -1.22
N VAL A 546 -28.48 12.40 -2.49
CA VAL A 546 -29.22 13.55 -3.04
C VAL A 546 -30.43 13.03 -3.77
N PHE A 547 -31.63 13.56 -3.46
CA PHE A 547 -32.90 13.14 -4.08
C PHE A 547 -34.02 14.15 -3.85
N ASN A 548 -35.12 13.93 -4.55
CA ASN A 548 -36.38 14.67 -4.36
C ASN A 548 -37.49 13.72 -3.91
N LEU A 549 -38.46 14.23 -3.19
CA LEU A 549 -39.66 13.51 -2.83
C LEU A 549 -40.91 14.23 -3.39
N ARG A 550 -41.84 13.44 -3.91
CA ARG A 550 -43.19 13.88 -4.25
C ARG A 550 -44.19 13.08 -3.43
N LEU A 551 -45.02 13.78 -2.68
CA LEU A 551 -46.02 13.20 -1.82
C LEU A 551 -47.39 13.40 -2.45
N SER A 552 -48.16 12.33 -2.59
CA SER A 552 -49.46 12.37 -3.26
C SER A 552 -50.52 11.76 -2.36
N ARG A 553 -51.49 12.61 -1.93
CA ARG A 553 -52.70 12.23 -1.22
C ARG A 553 -52.48 11.33 0.01
N LEU A 554 -51.49 11.62 0.83
CA LEU A 554 -51.25 10.88 2.07
C LEU A 554 -52.38 11.13 3.07
N ASP A 555 -52.83 10.10 3.76
CA ASP A 555 -53.81 10.20 4.85
C ASP A 555 -53.15 10.83 6.06
N LEU A 556 -53.66 12.02 6.44
CA LEU A 556 -53.12 12.79 7.55
C LEU A 556 -53.29 12.09 8.90
N GLN A 557 -54.41 11.36 9.11
CA GLN A 557 -54.67 10.69 10.38
C GLN A 557 -53.63 9.56 10.61
N GLN A 558 -53.38 8.78 9.59
CA GLN A 558 -52.32 7.75 9.68
C GLN A 558 -50.95 8.37 9.89
N LEU A 559 -50.65 9.46 9.16
CA LEU A 559 -49.37 10.18 9.28
C LEU A 559 -49.18 10.73 10.68
N THR A 560 -50.15 11.48 11.20
CA THR A 560 -50.04 12.15 12.50
C THR A 560 -50.06 11.18 13.67
N ASN A 561 -50.84 10.07 13.57
CA ASN A 561 -50.81 9.00 14.55
C ASN A 561 -49.47 8.29 14.59
N ALA A 562 -48.84 8.07 13.45
CA ALA A 562 -47.51 7.43 13.38
C ALA A 562 -46.41 8.26 14.06
N PHE A 563 -46.56 9.57 14.07
CA PHE A 563 -45.59 10.48 14.71
C PHE A 563 -46.06 10.97 16.10
N GLY A 564 -47.17 10.48 16.63
CA GLY A 564 -47.66 10.90 17.95
C GLY A 564 -48.02 12.39 18.02
N ILE A 565 -48.46 12.98 16.91
CA ILE A 565 -48.81 14.42 16.82
C ILE A 565 -50.24 14.69 17.31
N GLY A 566 -51.03 13.65 17.53
CA GLY A 566 -52.48 13.71 17.69
C GLY A 566 -53.18 13.40 16.38
N GLU A 567 -54.53 13.55 16.32
CA GLU A 567 -55.33 13.19 15.15
C GLU A 567 -55.62 14.38 14.24
N ILE A 568 -55.25 14.26 12.95
CA ILE A 568 -55.67 15.24 11.91
C ILE A 568 -56.32 14.46 10.77
N GLU A 569 -57.63 14.60 10.59
CA GLU A 569 -58.36 13.96 9.50
C GLU A 569 -58.18 14.74 8.19
N GLY A 570 -58.03 14.04 7.05
CA GLY A 570 -57.93 14.65 5.73
C GLY A 570 -56.75 14.09 4.94
N ARG A 571 -56.45 14.72 3.82
CA ARG A 571 -55.31 14.34 2.94
C ARG A 571 -54.31 15.47 2.84
N ILE A 572 -53.05 15.11 2.63
CA ILE A 572 -51.93 16.03 2.39
C ILE A 572 -51.14 15.61 1.15
N GLU A 573 -50.65 16.58 0.41
CA GLU A 573 -49.77 16.40 -0.73
C GLU A 573 -48.67 17.45 -0.72
N GLY A 574 -47.62 17.25 -1.55
CA GLY A 574 -46.55 18.22 -1.65
C GLY A 574 -45.27 17.64 -2.22
N SER A 575 -44.17 18.34 -1.98
CA SER A 575 -42.82 17.94 -2.40
C SER A 575 -41.81 18.28 -1.32
N ALA A 576 -40.71 17.56 -1.36
CA ALA A 576 -39.45 17.96 -0.73
C ALA A 576 -38.35 17.83 -1.76
N GLU A 577 -37.70 18.94 -2.05
CA GLU A 577 -36.72 19.07 -3.12
C GLU A 577 -35.32 19.30 -2.56
N ASP A 578 -34.31 18.99 -3.38
CA ASP A 578 -32.87 19.18 -3.05
C ASP A 578 -32.51 18.58 -1.69
N ILE A 579 -33.05 17.40 -1.38
CA ILE A 579 -32.73 16.70 -0.13
C ILE A 579 -31.28 16.20 -0.22
N ILE A 580 -30.46 16.66 0.70
CA ILE A 580 -29.07 16.25 0.85
C ILE A 580 -28.90 15.59 2.21
N LEU A 581 -28.52 14.30 2.18
CA LEU A 581 -28.19 13.55 3.39
C LEU A 581 -26.67 13.26 3.39
N THR A 582 -25.98 13.60 4.47
CA THR A 582 -24.61 13.15 4.73
C THR A 582 -24.63 12.21 5.92
N ASN A 583 -24.07 11.00 5.75
CA ASN A 583 -24.16 9.95 6.77
C ASN A 583 -25.61 9.76 7.27
N TRP A 584 -26.56 9.76 6.33
CA TRP A 584 -28.01 9.61 6.55
C TRP A 584 -28.65 10.70 7.43
N ARG A 585 -27.96 11.82 7.67
CA ARG A 585 -28.45 12.98 8.39
C ARG A 585 -28.78 14.10 7.41
N PRO A 586 -29.98 14.71 7.49
CA PRO A 586 -30.34 15.84 6.64
C PRO A 586 -29.39 17.02 6.83
N GLN A 587 -28.90 17.56 5.72
CA GLN A 587 -28.07 18.77 5.67
C GLN A 587 -28.82 19.91 4.97
N HIS A 588 -29.61 19.56 3.97
CA HIS A 588 -30.40 20.50 3.18
C HIS A 588 -31.66 19.85 2.67
N PHE A 589 -32.75 20.59 2.65
CA PHE A 589 -33.97 20.30 1.90
C PHE A 589 -34.88 21.53 1.82
N ARG A 590 -35.75 21.54 0.82
CA ARG A 590 -36.87 22.48 0.70
C ARG A 590 -38.18 21.69 0.58
N ALA A 591 -39.01 21.75 1.58
CA ALA A 591 -40.29 21.03 1.63
C ALA A 591 -41.46 21.97 1.59
N ARG A 592 -42.54 21.56 0.90
CA ARG A 592 -43.81 22.23 0.89
C ARG A 592 -44.91 21.20 0.95
N LEU A 593 -45.70 21.26 1.99
CA LEU A 593 -46.81 20.36 2.23
C LEU A 593 -48.13 21.19 2.36
N HIS A 594 -49.16 20.71 1.74
CA HIS A 594 -50.48 21.38 1.79
C HIS A 594 -51.62 20.39 1.57
N THR A 595 -52.82 20.76 2.04
CA THR A 595 -54.05 20.01 1.72
C THR A 595 -54.39 20.14 0.25
N PRO A 596 -54.75 19.03 -0.48
CA PRO A 596 -55.16 19.06 -1.88
C PRO A 596 -56.34 20.01 -2.11
N ALA A 597 -56.40 20.62 -3.30
CA ALA A 597 -57.51 21.49 -3.70
C ALA A 597 -58.86 20.74 -3.64
N HIS A 598 -58.89 19.47 -4.07
CA HIS A 598 -60.00 18.56 -3.88
C HIS A 598 -59.66 17.55 -2.79
N ASN A 599 -60.18 17.79 -1.59
CA ASN A 599 -59.91 16.97 -0.40
C ASN A 599 -61.23 16.38 0.12
N PRO A 600 -61.67 15.23 -0.45
CA PRO A 600 -62.91 14.60 -0.03
C PRO A 600 -62.78 14.03 1.39
N GLY A 601 -63.82 14.06 2.17
CA GLY A 601 -63.86 13.53 3.52
C GLY A 601 -63.91 14.60 4.62
N ARG A 602 -63.87 14.13 5.85
CA ARG A 602 -63.86 15.00 7.03
C ARG A 602 -62.54 15.65 7.21
N ARG A 603 -62.45 16.92 7.54
CA ARG A 603 -61.28 17.70 7.85
C ARG A 603 -61.39 18.24 9.26
N ARG A 604 -60.78 17.51 10.22
CA ARG A 604 -60.82 17.86 11.64
C ARG A 604 -59.47 17.69 12.25
N ILE A 605 -59.14 18.54 13.20
CA ILE A 605 -57.94 18.50 13.98
C ILE A 605 -58.27 18.28 15.45
N SER A 606 -57.61 17.33 16.11
CA SER A 606 -57.78 17.07 17.54
C SER A 606 -57.16 18.16 18.40
N HIS A 607 -57.64 18.28 19.63
CA HIS A 607 -57.04 19.18 20.62
C HIS A 607 -55.54 18.91 20.84
N GLU A 608 -55.15 17.65 20.87
CA GLU A 608 -53.72 17.26 21.02
C GLU A 608 -52.88 17.76 19.85
N ALA A 609 -53.37 17.58 18.61
CA ALA A 609 -52.67 18.07 17.43
C ALA A 609 -52.58 19.59 17.37
N VAL A 610 -53.65 20.31 17.82
CA VAL A 610 -53.59 21.75 17.99
C VAL A 610 -52.52 22.16 18.98
N ALA A 611 -52.48 21.52 20.14
CA ALA A 611 -51.49 21.82 21.18
C ALA A 611 -50.06 21.52 20.71
N TYR A 612 -49.88 20.45 19.91
CA TYR A 612 -48.58 20.10 19.34
C TYR A 612 -48.11 21.14 18.31
N LEU A 613 -48.94 21.47 17.32
CA LEU A 613 -48.59 22.43 16.26
C LEU A 613 -48.35 23.84 16.85
N SER A 614 -49.09 24.21 17.87
CA SER A 614 -48.89 25.48 18.55
C SER A 614 -47.55 25.56 19.28
N ARG A 615 -47.11 24.48 19.93
CA ARG A 615 -45.79 24.43 20.57
C ARG A 615 -44.63 24.52 19.55
N VAL A 616 -44.78 23.92 18.40
CA VAL A 616 -43.80 24.00 17.32
C VAL A 616 -43.77 25.41 16.71
N GLY A 617 -44.93 26.06 16.56
CA GLY A 617 -45.03 27.39 15.95
C GLY A 617 -44.68 28.57 16.85
N ASP A 618 -44.78 28.42 18.17
CA ASP A 618 -44.67 29.54 19.14
C ASP A 618 -43.35 29.54 19.96
N GLY A 619 -42.50 28.54 19.78
CA GLY A 619 -41.23 28.50 20.53
C GLY A 619 -41.36 28.43 22.05
N GLY A 620 -42.55 28.10 22.57
CA GLY A 620 -42.78 27.89 24.00
C GLY A 620 -43.49 29.05 24.73
N SER A 621 -44.07 30.04 24.05
CA SER A 621 -44.88 31.04 24.69
C SER A 621 -46.26 30.48 25.06
N ASN A 622 -46.67 30.76 26.30
CA ASN A 622 -47.91 30.29 26.96
C ASN A 622 -49.17 30.54 26.12
N LEU A 623 -49.63 29.51 25.44
CA LEU A 623 -51.01 29.52 24.97
C LEU A 623 -51.91 29.36 26.17
N MET A 624 -52.53 30.46 26.65
CA MET A 624 -53.82 30.38 27.34
C MET A 624 -54.83 29.79 26.35
N VAL A 625 -54.83 28.47 26.19
CA VAL A 625 -55.89 27.73 25.57
C VAL A 625 -57.11 27.92 26.49
N ASN A 626 -57.97 28.81 26.11
CA ASN A 626 -59.19 29.09 26.86
C ASN A 626 -59.89 27.78 27.29
N GLN A 627 -60.36 27.72 28.55
CA GLN A 627 -61.00 26.53 29.12
C GLN A 627 -62.10 25.96 28.25
N PHE A 628 -62.69 26.75 27.33
CA PHE A 628 -63.66 26.33 26.35
C PHE A 628 -63.19 25.34 25.31
N ILE A 629 -61.92 25.35 24.97
CA ILE A 629 -61.28 24.41 24.00
C ILE A 629 -61.22 22.98 24.55
N ARG A 630 -61.20 22.80 25.87
CA ARG A 630 -61.16 21.47 26.52
C ARG A 630 -62.47 20.69 26.41
N VAL A 631 -63.55 21.34 26.09
CA VAL A 631 -64.87 20.68 25.97
C VAL A 631 -65.11 20.11 24.57
N LEU A 632 -64.40 20.61 23.55
CA LEU A 632 -64.52 20.19 22.16
C LEU A 632 -63.29 19.40 21.74
N ASN A 633 -63.44 18.12 21.49
CA ASN A 633 -62.33 17.20 21.17
C ASN A 633 -61.75 17.38 19.76
N ARG A 634 -62.46 18.01 18.81
CA ARG A 634 -62.09 18.16 17.40
C ARG A 634 -62.61 19.47 16.80
N PHE A 635 -61.70 20.12 15.97
CA PHE A 635 -61.97 21.39 15.31
C PHE A 635 -62.00 21.21 13.79
N PRO A 636 -63.01 21.72 13.06
CA PRO A 636 -62.99 21.65 11.60
C PRO A 636 -62.02 22.67 11.02
N TYR A 637 -61.37 22.31 9.94
CA TYR A 637 -60.44 23.19 9.21
C TYR A 637 -60.67 23.17 7.70
N ASP A 638 -60.27 24.25 7.00
CA ASP A 638 -60.38 24.38 5.55
C ASP A 638 -59.07 23.98 4.88
N LYS A 639 -57.96 24.59 5.29
CA LYS A 639 -56.66 24.37 4.73
C LYS A 639 -55.62 24.15 5.83
N LEU A 640 -54.69 23.26 5.56
CA LEU A 640 -53.50 23.00 6.40
C LEU A 640 -52.29 22.88 5.50
N GLY A 641 -51.15 23.41 5.92
CA GLY A 641 -49.89 23.23 5.23
C GLY A 641 -48.77 24.13 5.78
N PHE A 642 -47.58 23.84 5.33
CA PHE A 642 -46.39 24.60 5.67
C PHE A 642 -45.31 24.40 4.60
N SER A 643 -44.36 25.32 4.58
CA SER A 643 -43.07 25.13 3.91
C SER A 643 -41.95 25.14 4.92
N ALA A 644 -40.94 24.37 4.65
CA ALA A 644 -39.75 24.20 5.52
C ALA A 644 -38.52 24.14 4.66
N GLU A 645 -37.51 24.94 4.99
CA GLU A 645 -36.22 24.92 4.32
C GLU A 645 -35.11 24.73 5.37
N LEU A 646 -34.35 23.63 5.24
CA LEU A 646 -33.17 23.38 6.06
C LEU A 646 -31.95 23.83 5.30
N GLU A 647 -31.19 24.72 5.89
CA GLU A 647 -29.89 25.17 5.38
C GLU A 647 -28.94 25.44 6.55
N SER A 648 -27.72 24.86 6.47
CA SER A 648 -26.66 25.06 7.47
C SER A 648 -27.12 24.83 8.94
N GLY A 649 -27.97 23.84 9.18
CA GLY A 649 -28.45 23.48 10.51
C GLY A 649 -29.61 24.37 11.01
N VAL A 650 -30.09 25.34 10.23
CA VAL A 650 -31.20 26.20 10.57
C VAL A 650 -32.42 25.84 9.70
N LEU A 651 -33.50 25.49 10.35
CA LEU A 651 -34.81 25.27 9.69
C LEU A 651 -35.57 26.58 9.62
N THR A 652 -35.90 27.01 8.41
CA THR A 652 -36.80 28.17 8.16
C THR A 652 -38.21 27.64 7.88
N LEU A 653 -39.19 28.10 8.62
CA LEU A 653 -40.59 27.70 8.49
C LEU A 653 -41.43 28.83 7.94
N ASP A 654 -42.45 28.49 7.10
CA ASP A 654 -43.52 29.39 6.67
C ASP A 654 -44.83 28.60 6.52
N GLY A 655 -45.94 29.27 6.40
CA GLY A 655 -47.24 28.66 6.31
C GLY A 655 -47.90 28.75 4.93
N ILE A 656 -49.21 28.47 4.89
CA ILE A 656 -50.04 28.52 3.68
C ILE A 656 -50.37 29.95 3.25
N ALA A 657 -50.33 30.91 4.17
CA ALA A 657 -50.59 32.33 3.94
C ALA A 657 -50.03 33.17 5.10
N PRO A 658 -49.71 34.45 4.89
CA PRO A 658 -49.38 35.36 5.98
C PRO A 658 -50.54 35.53 6.96
N ALA A 659 -50.22 35.78 8.25
CA ALA A 659 -51.22 36.10 9.26
C ALA A 659 -51.94 37.40 8.94
N PRO A 660 -53.13 37.69 9.56
CA PRO A 660 -53.86 38.92 9.34
C PRO A 660 -52.99 40.15 9.64
N ASP A 661 -53.31 41.28 9.01
CA ASP A 661 -52.62 42.55 9.16
C ASP A 661 -52.33 42.90 10.61
N GLY A 662 -51.07 43.21 10.94
CA GLY A 662 -50.59 43.56 12.27
C GLY A 662 -50.10 42.42 13.14
N GLN A 663 -50.12 41.16 12.65
CA GLN A 663 -49.52 39.99 13.30
C GLN A 663 -48.32 39.47 12.52
N ASN A 664 -47.18 39.44 13.20
CA ASN A 664 -45.97 38.87 12.62
C ASN A 664 -46.06 37.33 12.70
N GLY A 665 -46.71 36.68 11.68
CA GLY A 665 -46.93 35.25 11.70
C GLY A 665 -47.40 34.69 10.35
N TYR A 666 -47.66 33.38 10.33
CA TYR A 666 -48.13 32.64 9.16
C TYR A 666 -49.13 31.56 9.57
N TYR A 667 -50.14 31.33 8.72
CA TYR A 667 -51.14 30.27 8.95
C TYR A 667 -50.53 28.89 8.69
N LEU A 668 -50.53 28.03 9.70
CA LEU A 668 -50.32 26.59 9.59
C LEU A 668 -51.63 25.86 9.30
N VAL A 669 -52.70 26.28 9.98
CA VAL A 669 -54.07 25.76 9.81
C VAL A 669 -55.04 26.93 9.71
N LYS A 670 -55.87 26.90 8.69
CA LYS A 670 -57.02 27.82 8.55
C LYS A 670 -58.29 27.10 8.92
N GLY A 671 -58.92 27.53 9.97
CA GLY A 671 -60.19 26.98 10.47
C GLY A 671 -61.36 27.12 9.53
N SER A 672 -62.38 26.34 9.75
CA SER A 672 -63.69 26.43 9.06
C SER A 672 -64.81 26.08 10.02
N GLY A 673 -66.00 26.65 9.77
CA GLY A 673 -67.18 26.33 10.58
C GLY A 673 -67.16 26.85 12.03
N LEU A 674 -67.88 26.17 12.92
CA LEU A 674 -67.99 26.53 14.35
C LEU A 674 -67.56 25.33 15.20
N PRO A 675 -66.67 25.54 16.19
CA PRO A 675 -65.92 26.77 16.44
C PRO A 675 -64.79 26.96 15.40
N HIS A 676 -64.53 28.21 14.98
CA HIS A 676 -63.47 28.59 14.08
C HIS A 676 -62.16 28.65 14.85
N LEU A 677 -61.17 27.91 14.43
CA LEU A 677 -59.84 27.87 15.06
C LEU A 677 -58.75 27.98 14.03
N ASP A 678 -58.00 29.07 14.03
CA ASP A 678 -56.80 29.26 13.22
C ASP A 678 -55.55 28.92 14.05
N ILE A 679 -54.58 28.25 13.45
CA ILE A 679 -53.25 28.02 14.05
C ILE A 679 -52.24 28.87 13.28
N ILE A 680 -51.63 29.82 14.00
CA ILE A 680 -50.68 30.77 13.48
C ILE A 680 -49.32 30.46 14.10
N GLY A 681 -48.30 30.26 13.24
CA GLY A 681 -46.90 30.13 13.63
C GLY A 681 -46.21 31.50 13.65
N HIS A 682 -45.40 31.75 14.66
CA HIS A 682 -44.63 32.99 14.81
C HIS A 682 -43.15 32.75 14.68
N THR A 683 -42.64 31.54 14.97
CA THR A 683 -41.24 31.17 14.84
C THR A 683 -40.89 30.82 13.39
N ARG A 684 -40.08 31.67 12.77
CA ARG A 684 -39.62 31.42 11.38
C ARG A 684 -38.30 30.68 11.27
N LYS A 685 -37.48 30.71 12.30
CA LYS A 685 -36.19 30.04 12.31
C LYS A 685 -36.00 29.26 13.60
N ILE A 686 -35.61 28.02 13.46
CA ILE A 686 -35.33 27.11 14.58
C ILE A 686 -34.08 26.30 14.28
N ASP A 687 -33.25 26.03 15.30
CA ASP A 687 -32.14 25.11 15.18
C ASP A 687 -32.65 23.68 14.93
N TRP A 688 -32.08 23.00 13.94
CA TRP A 688 -32.56 21.68 13.52
C TRP A 688 -32.41 20.63 14.62
N ASP A 689 -31.24 20.60 15.30
CA ASP A 689 -31.00 19.63 16.35
C ASP A 689 -31.87 19.91 17.57
N GLU A 690 -32.12 21.17 17.86
CA GLU A 690 -33.06 21.56 18.94
C GLU A 690 -34.48 21.09 18.60
N LEU A 691 -34.94 21.26 17.36
CA LEU A 691 -36.24 20.76 16.92
C LEU A 691 -36.34 19.25 17.07
N LEU A 692 -35.32 18.51 16.60
CA LEU A 692 -35.28 17.04 16.72
C LEU A 692 -35.33 16.59 18.18
N ASN A 693 -34.60 17.25 19.06
CA ASN A 693 -34.59 16.94 20.49
C ASN A 693 -35.97 17.23 21.14
N ARG A 694 -36.63 18.32 20.77
CA ARG A 694 -38.02 18.63 21.24
C ARG A 694 -39.02 17.59 20.75
N LEU A 695 -38.94 17.16 19.49
CA LEU A 695 -39.78 16.12 18.92
C LEU A 695 -39.57 14.77 19.63
N LYS A 696 -38.34 14.41 19.88
CA LYS A 696 -38.00 13.17 20.59
C LYS A 696 -38.51 13.17 22.03
N SER A 697 -38.32 14.25 22.77
CA SER A 697 -38.78 14.38 24.14
C SER A 697 -40.34 14.34 24.24
N ALA A 698 -41.03 14.85 23.22
CA ALA A 698 -42.48 14.81 23.17
C ALA A 698 -43.03 13.37 22.98
N THR A 699 -42.35 12.54 22.19
CA THR A 699 -42.73 11.13 21.97
C THR A 699 -42.38 10.22 23.15
N GLU A 700 -41.28 10.48 23.87
CA GLU A 700 -40.88 9.71 25.04
C GLU A 700 -41.77 9.96 26.27
N SER A 701 -42.32 11.15 26.43
CA SER A 701 -43.17 11.49 27.56
C SER A 701 -44.56 10.85 27.49
N GLU A 702 -45.07 10.50 26.31
CA GLU A 702 -46.35 9.79 26.15
C GLU A 702 -46.21 8.28 26.42
N GLY A 703 -45.08 7.66 26.09
CA GLY A 703 -44.78 6.25 26.42
C GLY A 703 -44.75 5.98 27.93
N ALA A 704 -44.19 6.92 28.72
CA ALA A 704 -44.08 6.79 30.16
C ALA A 704 -45.47 6.91 30.91
N GLN A 705 -46.44 7.60 30.34
CA GLN A 705 -47.76 7.70 30.94
C GLN A 705 -48.68 6.46 30.71
N VAL A 706 -48.40 5.66 29.67
CA VAL A 706 -49.19 4.46 29.40
C VAL A 706 -48.76 3.29 30.30
N GLU A 707 -47.49 3.17 30.67
CA GLU A 707 -47.04 2.13 31.59
C GLU A 707 -47.49 2.35 33.06
N SER A 708 -47.68 3.60 33.50
CA SER A 708 -48.12 3.88 34.86
C SER A 708 -49.62 3.64 35.12
N LYS A 709 -50.42 3.40 34.09
CA LYS A 709 -51.87 3.10 34.21
C LYS A 709 -52.20 1.60 34.20
N LEU A 710 -51.24 0.74 33.94
CA LEU A 710 -51.43 -0.74 33.96
C LEU A 710 -50.96 -1.40 35.24
N GLY A 711 -50.58 -0.63 36.25
CA GLY A 711 -50.14 -1.11 37.59
C GLY A 711 -51.07 -0.70 38.72
N ARG A 712 -52.40 -1.01 38.66
CA ARG A 712 -53.31 -1.09 39.81
C ARG A 712 -54.38 -2.11 39.55
#